data_9dc9edac2cf43d2ff5b9f6ad57f62cf3
#
_entry.id   9dc9edac2cf43d2ff5b9f6ad57f62cf3
#
_cell.length_a   1.000
_cell.length_b   1.000
_cell.length_c   1.000
_cell.angle_alpha   90.00
_cell.angle_beta   90.00
_cell.angle_gamma   90.00
#
_symmetry.space_group_name_H-M   'P 1'
#
loop_
_entity.id
_entity.type
_entity.pdbx_description
1 polymer ?
#
loop_
_entity_poly.entity_id
_entity_poly.type
_entity_poly.pdbx_seq_one_letter_code
_entity_poly.pdbx_strand_id
1 'polypeptide(L)'
;MKGCSHLRKPHCMFGWDWGPQLPDTGIWRPVELCAFSGARIADIRVKQEHCAGTVSLQTEVRLEQLASSGEYAVCCTLTSPSGDELCVRSVSAEGMATACFVLESPQLWWPNMYGEQPLYALNVELQDKDGQVQDGWHKQIGLRELTVSRDQDEWGEEFCFRVNGVKIFAMGADYVPEDSVITRVTPEQTQRLLKDCAAANFNSIRVWGGGYYPDDFFYDICDELGLLVWQDFMFACAVYNLTDAFEENITAEFVDNVRRLRHHASLALWCGNNEMEQFVAQGEWVTSMRQKADYIKMYEYIIPKVLKAEDPQAFYWPASPSSGGSFDDPQDPTRGDVHYWMVWHGLLPFTDYRNHQFRYVSEFGFQSFPCTETIESFTAPEDRNVFSYVMEKHQRNASANGRILFYLSQMYLYPRSLELLVYASQLLQAQAMQYGVEHWRRHRGCCMGAVVWQLNDCWPVASWASIDYFGRWKALHYYEKRFFAPVLISCHEEGILSQNTNVNAEPFGLKKSAHLNVSNETMQEFRGKAKWSLRRPDASVIEEGSFDVTVPALSAVWLPEQDFSNYGTYDTYYSYQLLDEAGNGVGEGSVLFCAPKHFRFADPELNAFVKDDDIIVTAKGYARSVEIQAGADVVLSEQRDLFGEFVYLH
;
A
#
# COMPACT_ATOMS: atom_id res chain seq x y z
N MET A 1 -19.31 -14.82 10.91
CA MET A 1 -19.83 -15.39 12.20
C MET A 1 -21.08 -14.61 12.60
N LYS A 2 -22.13 -15.28 13.10
CA LYS A 2 -23.35 -14.58 13.52
C LYS A 2 -23.04 -13.66 14.71
N GLY A 3 -23.44 -12.38 14.61
CA GLY A 3 -23.29 -11.38 15.69
C GLY A 3 -22.01 -10.57 15.71
N CYS A 4 -21.00 -10.84 14.85
CA CYS A 4 -19.74 -10.06 14.83
C CYS A 4 -20.00 -8.58 14.54
N SER A 5 -20.95 -8.25 13.67
CA SER A 5 -21.33 -6.86 13.35
C SER A 5 -21.93 -6.06 14.52
N HIS A 6 -22.30 -6.72 15.62
CA HIS A 6 -22.79 -6.06 16.83
C HIS A 6 -21.68 -5.77 17.87
N LEU A 7 -20.46 -6.20 17.59
CA LEU A 7 -19.29 -5.99 18.46
C LEU A 7 -18.29 -5.04 17.79
N ARG A 8 -17.77 -4.08 18.57
CA ARG A 8 -16.70 -3.20 18.09
C ARG A 8 -15.34 -3.83 18.38
N LYS A 9 -15.05 -4.91 17.64
CA LYS A 9 -13.77 -5.66 17.64
C LYS A 9 -13.29 -5.79 16.20
N PRO A 10 -11.99 -6.02 15.98
CA PRO A 10 -11.49 -6.33 14.64
C PRO A 10 -12.28 -7.49 14.04
N HIS A 11 -12.93 -7.27 12.90
CA HIS A 11 -13.77 -8.31 12.28
C HIS A 11 -12.96 -9.53 11.84
N CYS A 12 -11.69 -9.33 11.46
CA CYS A 12 -10.79 -10.42 11.10
C CYS A 12 -10.55 -11.43 12.23
N MET A 13 -10.72 -11.04 13.50
CA MET A 13 -10.59 -11.97 14.64
C MET A 13 -11.68 -13.07 14.67
N PHE A 14 -12.81 -12.83 14.00
CA PHE A 14 -13.87 -13.83 13.87
C PHE A 14 -13.64 -14.80 12.71
N GLY A 15 -12.47 -14.74 12.06
CA GLY A 15 -12.07 -15.50 10.91
C GLY A 15 -12.24 -14.70 9.62
N TRP A 16 -11.21 -14.73 8.81
CA TRP A 16 -11.18 -14.14 7.48
C TRP A 16 -10.59 -15.14 6.49
N ASP A 17 -10.58 -14.85 5.21
CA ASP A 17 -9.99 -15.76 4.22
C ASP A 17 -8.44 -15.77 4.22
N TRP A 18 -7.83 -15.04 5.16
CA TRP A 18 -6.42 -15.10 5.56
C TRP A 18 -6.26 -15.16 7.09
N GLY A 19 -7.29 -14.88 7.89
CA GLY A 19 -7.24 -14.73 9.34
C GLY A 19 -7.80 -15.95 10.10
N PRO A 20 -7.22 -16.32 11.27
CA PRO A 20 -7.75 -17.39 12.10
C PRO A 20 -8.98 -16.91 12.89
N GLN A 21 -9.75 -17.85 13.46
CA GLN A 21 -10.84 -17.55 14.39
C GLN A 21 -10.33 -17.54 15.82
N LEU A 22 -9.82 -16.40 16.27
CA LEU A 22 -9.29 -16.19 17.62
C LEU A 22 -9.87 -14.90 18.24
N PRO A 23 -11.21 -14.80 18.40
CA PRO A 23 -11.85 -13.64 19.01
C PRO A 23 -11.59 -13.65 20.51
N ASP A 24 -10.55 -12.97 20.96
CA ASP A 24 -10.25 -12.78 22.37
C ASP A 24 -11.23 -11.80 23.03
N THR A 25 -11.21 -11.71 24.35
CA THR A 25 -11.97 -10.73 25.13
C THR A 25 -11.15 -10.27 26.30
N GLY A 26 -11.17 -8.96 26.55
CA GLY A 26 -10.47 -8.38 27.70
C GLY A 26 -10.17 -6.91 27.51
N ILE A 27 -9.54 -6.34 28.53
CA ILE A 27 -8.96 -4.99 28.49
C ILE A 27 -7.56 -5.16 27.88
N TRP A 28 -7.39 -4.76 26.61
CA TRP A 28 -6.16 -5.00 25.85
C TRP A 28 -5.28 -3.74 25.70
N ARG A 29 -5.81 -2.56 26.02
CA ARG A 29 -5.06 -1.30 26.13
C ARG A 29 -4.83 -0.92 27.59
N PRO A 30 -3.83 -0.09 27.91
CA PRO A 30 -3.59 0.41 29.25
C PRO A 30 -4.83 1.05 29.87
N VAL A 31 -4.98 0.89 31.18
CA VAL A 31 -5.99 1.60 31.98
C VAL A 31 -5.25 2.61 32.85
N GLU A 32 -5.61 3.87 32.69
CA GLU A 32 -4.98 4.98 33.40
C GLU A 32 -5.96 5.62 34.36
N LEU A 33 -5.47 6.00 35.54
CA LEU A 33 -6.19 6.84 36.50
C LEU A 33 -5.64 8.26 36.41
N CYS A 34 -6.39 9.16 35.79
CA CYS A 34 -6.04 10.57 35.71
C CYS A 34 -6.68 11.35 36.85
N ALA A 35 -5.87 12.04 37.66
CA ALA A 35 -6.33 12.95 38.71
C ALA A 35 -5.81 14.35 38.43
N PHE A 36 -6.68 15.34 38.41
CA PHE A 36 -6.32 16.74 38.23
C PHE A 36 -7.08 17.66 39.17
N SER A 37 -6.48 18.80 39.52
CA SER A 37 -7.11 19.84 40.31
C SER A 37 -7.10 21.14 39.53
N GLY A 38 -8.28 21.73 39.32
CA GLY A 38 -8.38 23.00 38.61
C GLY A 38 -8.75 22.80 37.13
N ALA A 39 -7.79 22.58 36.24
CA ALA A 39 -8.04 22.39 34.81
C ALA A 39 -7.08 21.38 34.21
N ARG A 40 -7.50 20.75 33.07
CA ARG A 40 -6.67 19.95 32.18
C ARG A 40 -6.96 20.25 30.72
N ILE A 41 -6.06 19.83 29.86
CA ILE A 41 -6.26 19.85 28.39
C ILE A 41 -7.23 18.73 28.04
N ALA A 42 -8.39 19.09 27.51
CA ALA A 42 -9.41 18.14 27.09
C ALA A 42 -9.25 17.73 25.63
N ASP A 43 -8.76 18.64 24.78
CA ASP A 43 -8.59 18.40 23.34
C ASP A 43 -7.67 19.47 22.73
N ILE A 44 -6.89 19.08 21.72
CA ILE A 44 -6.09 20.01 20.91
C ILE A 44 -6.38 19.75 19.46
N ARG A 45 -6.67 20.82 18.71
CA ARG A 45 -6.84 20.78 17.27
C ARG A 45 -5.85 21.72 16.59
N VAL A 46 -5.06 21.16 15.68
CA VAL A 46 -4.09 21.90 14.88
C VAL A 46 -4.67 22.07 13.46
N LYS A 47 -4.72 23.31 12.98
CA LYS A 47 -5.15 23.65 11.62
C LYS A 47 -4.02 24.33 10.88
N GLN A 48 -3.93 24.06 9.59
CA GLN A 48 -2.92 24.66 8.71
C GLN A 48 -3.61 25.39 7.56
N GLU A 49 -3.14 26.61 7.29
CA GLU A 49 -3.53 27.37 6.11
C GLU A 49 -2.26 27.71 5.32
N HIS A 50 -2.18 27.26 4.07
CA HIS A 50 -1.06 27.46 3.18
C HIS A 50 -1.38 28.54 2.16
N CYS A 51 -0.55 29.58 2.09
CA CYS A 51 -0.74 30.69 1.15
C CYS A 51 0.61 31.26 0.69
N ALA A 52 0.89 31.16 -0.61
CA ALA A 52 2.02 31.84 -1.27
C ALA A 52 3.39 31.73 -0.54
N GLY A 53 3.72 30.52 -0.04
CA GLY A 53 4.99 30.26 0.65
C GLY A 53 4.96 30.55 2.15
N THR A 54 3.82 30.94 2.69
CA THR A 54 3.59 31.13 4.13
C THR A 54 2.63 30.08 4.64
N VAL A 55 2.87 29.56 5.85
CA VAL A 55 1.96 28.66 6.57
C VAL A 55 1.51 29.30 7.88
N SER A 56 0.19 29.43 8.04
CA SER A 56 -0.43 29.79 9.31
C SER A 56 -0.83 28.51 10.04
N LEU A 57 -0.22 28.26 11.21
CA LEU A 57 -0.53 27.11 12.07
C LEU A 57 -1.33 27.60 13.27
N GLN A 58 -2.59 27.21 13.33
CA GLN A 58 -3.50 27.55 14.44
C GLN A 58 -3.66 26.34 15.35
N THR A 59 -3.35 26.51 16.65
CA THR A 59 -3.53 25.52 17.70
C THR A 59 -4.70 25.94 18.59
N GLU A 60 -5.82 25.23 18.50
CA GLU A 60 -7.01 25.42 19.34
C GLU A 60 -6.95 24.42 20.51
N VAL A 61 -6.92 24.94 21.74
CA VAL A 61 -6.82 24.14 22.97
C VAL A 61 -8.11 24.28 23.77
N ARG A 62 -8.80 23.15 23.96
CA ARG A 62 -9.99 23.08 24.79
C ARG A 62 -9.63 22.54 26.17
N LEU A 63 -10.09 23.24 27.19
CA LEU A 63 -9.84 22.90 28.60
C LEU A 63 -11.08 22.31 29.24
N GLU A 64 -10.89 21.31 30.07
CA GLU A 64 -11.85 20.87 31.09
C GLU A 64 -11.49 21.54 32.40
N GLN A 65 -12.42 22.36 32.92
CA GLN A 65 -12.21 23.16 34.15
C GLN A 65 -13.20 22.76 35.23
N LEU A 66 -12.73 22.67 36.46
CA LEU A 66 -13.60 22.52 37.64
C LEU A 66 -14.27 23.87 37.97
N ALA A 67 -15.51 23.84 38.46
CA ALA A 67 -16.36 25.02 38.66
C ALA A 67 -15.75 26.13 39.57
N SER A 68 -14.68 25.84 40.30
CA SER A 68 -13.99 26.80 41.19
C SER A 68 -12.60 27.18 40.70
N SER A 69 -12.26 26.86 39.46
CA SER A 69 -10.91 27.03 38.93
C SER A 69 -10.60 28.48 38.57
N GLY A 70 -9.33 28.84 38.74
CA GLY A 70 -8.80 30.17 38.48
C GLY A 70 -8.61 30.52 37.01
N GLU A 71 -7.84 31.54 36.72
CA GLU A 71 -7.38 31.90 35.39
C GLU A 71 -6.28 30.98 34.93
N TYR A 72 -6.37 30.52 33.68
CA TYR A 72 -5.36 29.67 33.05
C TYR A 72 -4.85 30.30 31.76
N ALA A 73 -3.60 30.01 31.44
CA ALA A 73 -3.00 30.33 30.16
C ALA A 73 -2.42 29.08 29.49
N VAL A 74 -2.41 29.08 28.18
CA VAL A 74 -1.77 28.04 27.36
C VAL A 74 -0.51 28.64 26.76
N CYS A 75 0.63 27.98 26.97
CA CYS A 75 1.89 28.31 26.33
C CYS A 75 2.17 27.25 25.25
N CYS A 76 2.15 27.66 24.00
CA CYS A 76 2.44 26.81 22.84
C CYS A 76 3.84 27.14 22.32
N THR A 77 4.73 26.15 22.26
CA THR A 77 6.07 26.28 21.69
C THR A 77 6.17 25.40 20.46
N LEU A 78 6.49 26.00 19.33
CA LEU A 78 6.75 25.31 18.06
C LEU A 78 8.24 25.33 17.78
N THR A 79 8.87 24.17 17.73
CA THR A 79 10.30 24.00 17.41
C THR A 79 10.43 23.47 16.00
N SER A 80 11.17 24.18 15.14
CA SER A 80 11.43 23.75 13.78
C SER A 80 12.41 22.57 13.71
N PRO A 81 12.52 21.85 12.56
CA PRO A 81 13.54 20.82 12.39
C PRO A 81 14.98 21.32 12.53
N SER A 82 15.23 22.63 12.33
CA SER A 82 16.53 23.27 12.57
C SER A 82 16.79 23.65 14.03
N GLY A 83 15.79 23.53 14.90
CA GLY A 83 15.87 23.87 16.33
C GLY A 83 15.45 25.30 16.66
N ASP A 84 14.92 26.06 15.72
CA ASP A 84 14.39 27.40 15.99
C ASP A 84 13.05 27.31 16.71
N GLU A 85 12.85 28.11 17.75
CA GLU A 85 11.66 28.08 18.57
C GLU A 85 10.80 29.33 18.41
N LEU A 86 9.51 29.13 18.28
CA LEU A 86 8.47 30.16 18.36
C LEU A 86 7.56 29.84 19.53
N CYS A 87 7.32 30.81 20.42
CA CYS A 87 6.43 30.65 21.56
C CYS A 87 5.29 31.65 21.53
N VAL A 88 4.07 31.15 21.72
CA VAL A 88 2.84 31.93 21.81
C VAL A 88 2.12 31.59 23.09
N ARG A 89 1.85 32.61 23.92
CA ARG A 89 1.08 32.48 25.16
C ARG A 89 -0.31 33.07 24.96
N SER A 90 -1.35 32.29 25.25
CA SER A 90 -2.76 32.70 25.12
C SER A 90 -3.49 32.48 26.46
N VAL A 91 -4.27 33.45 26.86
CA VAL A 91 -5.12 33.32 28.06
C VAL A 91 -6.40 32.59 27.69
N SER A 92 -6.81 31.63 28.50
CA SER A 92 -8.04 30.91 28.29
C SER A 92 -9.27 31.77 28.53
N ALA A 93 -10.20 31.78 27.60
CA ALA A 93 -11.51 32.37 27.72
C ALA A 93 -12.59 31.32 27.51
N GLU A 94 -13.54 31.18 28.41
CA GLU A 94 -14.63 30.19 28.35
C GLU A 94 -14.15 28.74 28.12
N GLY A 95 -13.00 28.37 28.71
CA GLY A 95 -12.41 27.04 28.52
C GLY A 95 -11.73 26.79 27.16
N MET A 96 -11.47 27.85 26.39
CA MET A 96 -10.77 27.78 25.11
C MET A 96 -9.57 28.72 25.09
N ALA A 97 -8.48 28.28 24.46
CA ALA A 97 -7.33 29.12 24.15
C ALA A 97 -6.90 28.85 22.68
N THR A 98 -6.37 29.87 22.02
CA THR A 98 -5.89 29.73 20.64
C THR A 98 -4.52 30.36 20.51
N ALA A 99 -3.57 29.61 19.96
CA ALA A 99 -2.25 30.11 19.57
C ALA A 99 -2.11 30.06 18.04
N CYS A 100 -1.52 31.09 17.45
CA CYS A 100 -1.29 31.16 16.00
C CYS A 100 0.19 31.42 15.73
N PHE A 101 0.78 30.61 14.87
CA PHE A 101 2.13 30.77 14.35
C PHE A 101 2.06 31.13 12.87
N VAL A 102 2.87 32.07 12.42
CA VAL A 102 3.03 32.40 11.01
C VAL A 102 4.45 32.07 10.61
N LEU A 103 4.60 31.15 9.68
CA LEU A 103 5.88 30.61 9.24
C LEU A 103 6.12 31.06 7.79
N GLU A 104 7.15 31.85 7.56
CA GLU A 104 7.56 32.27 6.23
C GLU A 104 8.54 31.26 5.64
N SER A 105 8.26 30.74 4.44
CA SER A 105 9.04 29.73 3.73
C SER A 105 9.44 28.52 4.59
N PRO A 106 8.47 27.87 5.29
CA PRO A 106 8.78 26.73 6.13
C PRO A 106 9.22 25.51 5.33
N GLN A 107 9.85 24.56 5.98
CA GLN A 107 10.12 23.25 5.41
C GLN A 107 8.83 22.47 5.34
N LEU A 108 8.43 22.03 4.13
CA LEU A 108 7.19 21.29 3.91
C LEU A 108 7.46 19.78 3.94
N TRP A 109 6.53 19.05 4.55
CA TRP A 109 6.52 17.59 4.56
C TRP A 109 6.05 17.04 3.20
N TRP A 110 6.70 15.97 2.73
CA TRP A 110 6.41 15.30 1.48
C TRP A 110 6.26 13.79 1.66
N PRO A 111 5.46 13.11 0.81
CA PRO A 111 5.48 11.66 0.75
C PRO A 111 6.85 11.11 0.32
N ASN A 112 7.14 9.87 0.70
CA ASN A 112 8.34 9.16 0.27
C ASN A 112 8.55 9.29 -1.25
N MET A 113 9.79 9.51 -1.69
CA MET A 113 10.24 9.77 -3.07
C MET A 113 9.93 11.17 -3.65
N TYR A 114 9.08 11.97 -3.02
CA TYR A 114 8.73 13.31 -3.51
C TYR A 114 9.45 14.44 -2.79
N GLY A 115 10.07 14.16 -1.66
CA GLY A 115 10.85 15.12 -0.87
C GLY A 115 11.12 14.60 0.54
N GLU A 116 11.59 15.49 1.40
CA GLU A 116 11.93 15.19 2.80
C GLU A 116 10.68 15.23 3.70
N GLN A 117 10.79 14.66 4.91
CA GLN A 117 9.73 14.58 5.91
C GLN A 117 10.03 15.43 7.16
N PRO A 118 10.21 16.75 7.03
CA PRO A 118 10.49 17.61 8.19
C PRO A 118 9.29 17.67 9.13
N LEU A 119 9.53 17.37 10.42
CA LEU A 119 8.55 17.40 11.49
C LEU A 119 8.89 18.50 12.49
N TYR A 120 7.90 19.32 12.80
CA TYR A 120 7.96 20.39 13.80
C TYR A 120 7.45 19.87 15.13
N ALA A 121 8.20 20.08 16.22
CA ALA A 121 7.75 19.70 17.56
C ALA A 121 6.82 20.78 18.13
N LEU A 122 5.55 20.43 18.36
CA LEU A 122 4.58 21.31 19.02
C LEU A 122 4.37 20.87 20.47
N ASN A 123 4.83 21.71 21.41
CA ASN A 123 4.61 21.58 22.85
C ASN A 123 3.51 22.53 23.30
N VAL A 124 2.55 22.02 24.04
CA VAL A 124 1.46 22.81 24.63
C VAL A 124 1.43 22.59 26.12
N GLU A 125 1.65 23.64 26.89
CA GLU A 125 1.59 23.63 28.34
C GLU A 125 0.39 24.43 28.84
N LEU A 126 -0.39 23.85 29.74
CA LEU A 126 -1.42 24.53 30.49
C LEU A 126 -0.80 25.07 31.79
N GLN A 127 -0.83 26.37 31.98
CA GLN A 127 -0.25 27.06 33.15
C GLN A 127 -1.35 27.75 33.94
N ASP A 128 -1.22 27.72 35.26
CA ASP A 128 -2.06 28.52 36.16
C ASP A 128 -1.61 29.99 36.22
N LYS A 129 -2.28 30.80 37.03
CA LYS A 129 -1.99 32.24 37.20
C LYS A 129 -0.56 32.52 37.71
N ASP A 130 0.05 31.55 38.39
CA ASP A 130 1.40 31.65 38.98
C ASP A 130 2.47 31.09 38.01
N GLY A 131 2.07 30.65 36.81
CA GLY A 131 2.93 30.07 35.78
C GLY A 131 3.33 28.62 36.02
N GLN A 132 2.67 27.93 36.97
CA GLN A 132 2.94 26.51 37.23
C GLN A 132 2.23 25.66 36.17
N VAL A 133 2.96 24.72 35.56
CA VAL A 133 2.41 23.77 34.57
C VAL A 133 1.47 22.80 35.28
N GLN A 134 0.23 22.74 34.80
CA GLN A 134 -0.83 21.89 35.33
C GLN A 134 -1.03 20.64 34.41
N ASP A 135 -0.81 20.79 33.11
CA ASP A 135 -0.95 19.72 32.12
C ASP A 135 -0.14 20.03 30.86
N GLY A 136 0.14 19.04 30.06
CA GLY A 136 0.93 19.20 28.83
C GLY A 136 0.56 18.24 27.75
N TRP A 137 0.85 18.65 26.50
CA TRP A 137 0.66 17.84 25.30
C TRP A 137 1.82 18.10 24.34
N HIS A 138 2.29 17.02 23.70
CA HIS A 138 3.40 17.07 22.76
C HIS A 138 3.11 16.21 21.54
N LYS A 139 3.31 16.76 20.33
CA LYS A 139 3.20 16.02 19.06
C LYS A 139 4.18 16.58 18.02
N GLN A 140 4.52 15.71 17.07
CA GLN A 140 5.21 16.10 15.85
C GLN A 140 4.19 16.52 14.79
N ILE A 141 4.45 17.60 14.07
CA ILE A 141 3.54 18.17 13.07
C ILE A 141 4.30 18.34 11.75
N GLY A 142 3.89 17.65 10.71
CA GLY A 142 4.38 17.91 9.36
C GLY A 142 3.54 19.00 8.69
N LEU A 143 4.19 20.01 8.11
CA LEU A 143 3.50 21.08 7.41
C LEU A 143 3.26 20.70 5.95
N ARG A 144 2.01 20.53 5.57
CA ARG A 144 1.62 20.15 4.20
C ARG A 144 0.20 20.59 3.88
N GLU A 145 -0.06 20.88 2.62
CA GLU A 145 -1.40 20.90 2.06
C GLU A 145 -1.69 19.53 1.44
N LEU A 146 -2.76 18.87 1.86
CA LEU A 146 -3.15 17.56 1.31
C LEU A 146 -4.63 17.56 0.97
N THR A 147 -4.94 17.21 -0.26
CA THR A 147 -6.30 17.09 -0.79
C THR A 147 -6.43 15.86 -1.68
N VAL A 148 -7.66 15.44 -1.98
CA VAL A 148 -7.95 14.47 -3.04
C VAL A 148 -8.56 15.24 -4.21
N SER A 149 -7.91 15.17 -5.36
CA SER A 149 -8.41 15.78 -6.59
C SER A 149 -9.45 14.89 -7.24
N ARG A 150 -10.58 15.50 -7.65
CA ARG A 150 -11.71 14.90 -8.35
C ARG A 150 -12.11 15.76 -9.56
N ASP A 151 -11.13 16.34 -10.23
CA ASP A 151 -11.37 17.17 -11.40
C ASP A 151 -11.81 16.32 -12.59
N GLN A 152 -12.65 16.89 -13.46
CA GLN A 152 -13.07 16.24 -14.71
C GLN A 152 -11.94 16.30 -15.75
N ASP A 153 -11.68 15.17 -16.42
CA ASP A 153 -10.73 15.08 -17.52
C ASP A 153 -11.29 14.25 -18.70
N GLU A 154 -10.44 13.89 -19.65
CA GLU A 154 -10.83 13.10 -20.82
C GLU A 154 -11.23 11.65 -20.51
N TRP A 155 -10.86 11.11 -19.33
CA TRP A 155 -11.18 9.75 -18.89
C TRP A 155 -12.31 9.68 -17.85
N GLY A 156 -12.85 10.82 -17.41
CA GLY A 156 -13.91 10.93 -16.42
C GLY A 156 -13.57 11.85 -15.26
N GLU A 157 -13.83 11.44 -14.02
CA GLU A 157 -13.47 12.15 -12.80
C GLU A 157 -12.20 11.54 -12.21
N GLU A 158 -11.13 12.34 -12.13
CA GLU A 158 -9.87 11.85 -11.53
C GLU A 158 -10.04 11.53 -10.04
N PHE A 159 -9.20 10.63 -9.55
CA PHE A 159 -9.11 10.33 -8.13
C PHE A 159 -7.63 10.18 -7.75
N CYS A 160 -7.04 11.21 -7.13
CA CYS A 160 -5.64 11.18 -6.75
C CYS A 160 -5.34 12.08 -5.54
N PHE A 161 -4.35 11.67 -4.76
CA PHE A 161 -3.78 12.54 -3.73
C PHE A 161 -3.04 13.71 -4.36
N ARG A 162 -3.24 14.89 -3.78
CA ARG A 162 -2.51 16.09 -4.14
C ARG A 162 -1.84 16.66 -2.90
N VAL A 163 -0.51 16.60 -2.85
CA VAL A 163 0.30 17.08 -1.73
C VAL A 163 1.10 18.30 -2.17
N ASN A 164 0.96 19.41 -1.44
CA ASN A 164 1.65 20.69 -1.75
C ASN A 164 1.47 21.11 -3.22
N GLY A 165 0.29 20.88 -3.77
CA GLY A 165 -0.03 21.19 -5.15
C GLY A 165 0.36 20.14 -6.20
N VAL A 166 1.08 19.07 -5.82
CA VAL A 166 1.56 18.01 -6.72
C VAL A 166 0.68 16.78 -6.66
N LYS A 167 0.28 16.27 -7.83
CA LYS A 167 -0.49 15.02 -7.96
C LYS A 167 0.43 13.81 -7.77
N ILE A 168 0.12 12.96 -6.81
CA ILE A 168 0.89 11.80 -6.39
C ILE A 168 0.29 10.54 -6.99
N PHE A 169 1.09 9.70 -7.64
CA PHE A 169 0.69 8.33 -7.93
C PHE A 169 0.87 7.50 -6.64
N ALA A 170 -0.23 7.02 -6.05
CA ALA A 170 -0.18 6.23 -4.84
C ALA A 170 0.37 4.83 -5.14
N MET A 171 1.43 4.46 -4.44
CA MET A 171 2.13 3.17 -4.56
C MET A 171 2.20 2.54 -3.17
N GLY A 172 1.58 1.38 -2.99
CA GLY A 172 1.56 0.76 -1.67
C GLY A 172 0.70 -0.48 -1.57
N ALA A 173 0.32 -0.83 -0.34
CA ALA A 173 -0.50 -2.00 -0.06
C ALA A 173 -1.46 -1.78 1.11
N ASP A 174 -2.43 -2.69 1.25
CA ASP A 174 -3.39 -2.73 2.35
C ASP A 174 -2.77 -3.36 3.60
N TYR A 175 -2.76 -2.60 4.68
CA TYR A 175 -2.30 -3.04 5.99
C TYR A 175 -3.44 -3.72 6.74
N VAL A 176 -3.16 -4.94 7.25
CA VAL A 176 -4.01 -5.70 8.16
C VAL A 176 -3.34 -5.81 9.54
N PRO A 177 -4.04 -6.24 10.61
CA PRO A 177 -3.39 -6.44 11.91
C PRO A 177 -2.12 -7.30 11.81
N GLU A 178 -1.05 -6.89 12.48
CA GLU A 178 0.25 -7.58 12.43
C GLU A 178 0.29 -8.89 13.24
N ASP A 179 -0.64 -9.06 14.19
CA ASP A 179 -0.79 -10.30 14.97
C ASP A 179 -2.26 -10.57 15.25
N SER A 180 -2.65 -11.85 15.26
CA SER A 180 -3.99 -12.27 15.70
C SER A 180 -4.24 -12.00 17.18
N VAL A 181 -3.20 -11.86 17.99
CA VAL A 181 -3.22 -11.41 19.40
C VAL A 181 -2.64 -10.00 19.44
N ILE A 182 -3.49 -9.00 19.29
CA ILE A 182 -3.12 -7.58 19.06
C ILE A 182 -2.08 -7.07 20.06
N THR A 183 -2.12 -7.54 21.31
CA THR A 183 -1.19 -7.13 22.38
C THR A 183 0.25 -7.62 22.18
N ARG A 184 0.54 -8.42 21.16
CA ARG A 184 1.91 -8.84 20.81
C ARG A 184 2.60 -7.89 19.85
N VAL A 185 1.83 -7.02 19.19
CA VAL A 185 2.39 -6.04 18.27
C VAL A 185 3.26 -5.06 19.07
N THR A 186 4.49 -4.85 18.60
CA THR A 186 5.44 -3.92 19.24
C THR A 186 5.84 -2.80 18.29
N PRO A 187 6.25 -1.63 18.82
CA PRO A 187 6.75 -0.53 17.98
C PRO A 187 7.88 -0.94 17.04
N GLU A 188 8.78 -1.84 17.48
CA GLU A 188 9.93 -2.31 16.70
C GLU A 188 9.51 -3.17 15.51
N GLN A 189 8.48 -4.03 15.69
CA GLN A 189 7.92 -4.85 14.61
C GLN A 189 7.28 -3.96 13.55
N THR A 190 6.40 -3.05 13.98
CA THR A 190 5.74 -2.09 13.08
C THR A 190 6.76 -1.19 12.38
N GLN A 191 7.79 -0.71 13.11
CA GLN A 191 8.85 0.10 12.49
C GLN A 191 9.61 -0.67 11.41
N ARG A 192 9.92 -1.94 11.64
CA ARG A 192 10.56 -2.80 10.64
C ARG A 192 9.66 -2.94 9.41
N LEU A 193 8.39 -3.31 9.60
CA LEU A 193 7.42 -3.47 8.51
C LEU A 193 7.29 -2.20 7.64
N LEU A 194 7.14 -1.03 8.28
CA LEU A 194 6.98 0.22 7.55
C LEU A 194 8.28 0.70 6.90
N LYS A 195 9.45 0.41 7.48
CA LYS A 195 10.74 0.65 6.82
C LYS A 195 10.94 -0.23 5.60
N ASP A 196 10.49 -1.49 5.64
CA ASP A 196 10.49 -2.38 4.48
C ASP A 196 9.60 -1.84 3.36
N CYS A 197 8.43 -1.25 3.69
CA CYS A 197 7.58 -0.55 2.73
C CYS A 197 8.32 0.63 2.07
N ALA A 198 8.91 1.52 2.87
CA ALA A 198 9.64 2.67 2.34
C ALA A 198 10.84 2.24 1.47
N ALA A 199 11.57 1.17 1.87
CA ALA A 199 12.67 0.58 1.10
C ALA A 199 12.21 -0.07 -0.22
N ALA A 200 10.94 -0.47 -0.30
CA ALA A 200 10.30 -0.97 -1.53
C ALA A 200 9.59 0.14 -2.33
N ASN A 201 9.92 1.42 -2.07
CA ASN A 201 9.37 2.59 -2.76
C ASN A 201 7.88 2.84 -2.54
N PHE A 202 7.31 2.36 -1.44
CA PHE A 202 5.94 2.73 -1.09
C PHE A 202 5.88 4.20 -0.65
N ASN A 203 4.79 4.85 -1.02
CA ASN A 203 4.42 6.19 -0.53
C ASN A 203 3.02 6.22 0.07
N SER A 204 2.33 5.08 0.12
CA SER A 204 0.96 4.98 0.63
C SER A 204 0.72 3.64 1.32
N ILE A 205 -0.09 3.67 2.38
CA ILE A 205 -0.60 2.49 3.10
C ILE A 205 -2.10 2.68 3.32
N ARG A 206 -2.91 1.67 3.03
CA ARG A 206 -4.32 1.68 3.44
C ARG A 206 -4.49 0.83 4.70
N VAL A 207 -4.97 1.44 5.78
CA VAL A 207 -5.38 0.72 6.99
C VAL A 207 -6.79 0.19 6.76
N TRP A 208 -6.89 -1.09 6.51
CA TRP A 208 -8.12 -1.77 6.12
C TRP A 208 -9.15 -1.87 7.25
N GLY A 209 -10.45 -1.65 6.93
CA GLY A 209 -11.54 -1.50 7.88
C GLY A 209 -11.99 -2.75 8.65
N GLY A 210 -11.47 -3.93 8.33
CA GLY A 210 -11.75 -5.17 9.08
C GLY A 210 -10.79 -5.45 10.24
N GLY A 211 -9.83 -4.55 10.47
CA GLY A 211 -8.86 -4.60 11.55
C GLY A 211 -9.25 -3.74 12.76
N TYR A 212 -8.29 -2.99 13.26
CA TYR A 212 -8.44 -1.99 14.33
C TYR A 212 -7.63 -0.74 13.96
N TYR A 213 -7.93 0.38 14.61
CA TYR A 213 -7.09 1.57 14.47
C TYR A 213 -5.73 1.29 15.14
N PRO A 214 -4.61 1.29 14.38
CA PRO A 214 -3.28 1.08 14.94
C PRO A 214 -2.96 2.04 16.10
N ASP A 215 -1.96 1.69 16.88
CA ASP A 215 -1.48 2.56 17.96
C ASP A 215 -0.72 3.78 17.39
N ASP A 216 -0.55 4.82 18.19
CA ASP A 216 0.02 6.11 17.77
C ASP A 216 1.38 5.94 17.06
N PHE A 217 2.23 5.03 17.53
CA PHE A 217 3.55 4.79 16.94
C PHE A 217 3.52 4.37 15.46
N PHE A 218 2.43 3.73 15.01
CA PHE A 218 2.26 3.40 13.58
C PHE A 218 2.20 4.68 12.73
N TYR A 219 1.40 5.64 13.16
CA TYR A 219 1.23 6.91 12.44
C TYR A 219 2.46 7.81 12.59
N ASP A 220 3.10 7.82 13.77
CA ASP A 220 4.36 8.54 13.98
C ASP A 220 5.44 8.04 12.99
N ILE A 221 5.56 6.72 12.81
CA ILE A 221 6.49 6.13 11.85
C ILE A 221 6.08 6.46 10.39
N CYS A 222 4.78 6.45 10.07
CA CYS A 222 4.31 6.88 8.74
C CYS A 222 4.64 8.36 8.47
N ASP A 223 4.52 9.23 9.47
CA ASP A 223 4.92 10.63 9.38
C ASP A 223 6.43 10.78 9.10
N GLU A 224 7.27 9.99 9.80
CA GLU A 224 8.73 9.99 9.62
C GLU A 224 9.17 9.43 8.27
N LEU A 225 8.46 8.44 7.72
CA LEU A 225 8.82 7.74 6.48
C LEU A 225 8.13 8.31 5.23
N GLY A 226 7.19 9.23 5.37
CA GLY A 226 6.45 9.78 4.24
C GLY A 226 5.42 8.83 3.63
N LEU A 227 4.81 7.98 4.44
CA LEU A 227 3.79 7.03 3.98
C LEU A 227 2.39 7.64 4.16
N LEU A 228 1.73 8.00 3.06
CA LEU A 228 0.35 8.50 3.10
C LEU A 228 -0.60 7.41 3.61
N VAL A 229 -1.39 7.71 4.63
CA VAL A 229 -2.33 6.77 5.24
C VAL A 229 -3.75 7.02 4.74
N TRP A 230 -4.27 6.07 3.99
CA TRP A 230 -5.71 5.92 3.74
C TRP A 230 -6.30 5.18 4.95
N GLN A 231 -7.10 5.85 5.78
CA GLN A 231 -7.65 5.30 7.01
C GLN A 231 -9.12 4.91 6.84
N ASP A 232 -9.40 3.60 6.82
CA ASP A 232 -10.79 3.15 6.94
C ASP A 232 -11.30 3.32 8.39
N PHE A 233 -12.56 3.70 8.55
CA PHE A 233 -13.29 3.41 9.77
C PHE A 233 -13.52 1.89 9.87
N MET A 234 -13.51 1.35 11.10
CA MET A 234 -13.47 -0.10 11.33
C MET A 234 -14.81 -0.78 11.03
N PHE A 235 -15.15 -0.84 9.74
CA PHE A 235 -16.29 -1.54 9.16
C PHE A 235 -15.86 -2.25 7.87
N ALA A 236 -16.17 -3.54 7.75
CA ALA A 236 -15.81 -4.32 6.57
C ALA A 236 -16.80 -5.47 6.34
N CYS A 237 -17.20 -5.68 5.09
CA CYS A 237 -17.85 -6.89 4.58
C CYS A 237 -18.98 -7.42 5.49
N ALA A 238 -19.82 -6.55 6.06
CA ALA A 238 -20.91 -6.91 6.95
C ALA A 238 -22.08 -5.93 6.84
N VAL A 239 -23.25 -6.35 7.30
CA VAL A 239 -24.42 -5.47 7.45
C VAL A 239 -24.61 -5.14 8.92
N TYR A 240 -24.72 -3.86 9.23
CA TYR A 240 -24.92 -3.34 10.58
C TYR A 240 -26.34 -2.83 10.72
N ASN A 241 -26.99 -3.16 11.86
CA ASN A 241 -28.26 -2.57 12.23
C ASN A 241 -28.00 -1.37 13.14
N LEU A 242 -28.42 -0.19 12.72
CA LEU A 242 -28.21 1.03 13.48
C LEU A 242 -29.32 1.20 14.52
N THR A 243 -29.06 0.73 15.75
CA THR A 243 -29.87 1.04 16.93
C THR A 243 -29.35 2.32 17.58
N ASP A 244 -30.17 3.00 18.40
CA ASP A 244 -29.76 4.23 19.09
C ASP A 244 -28.48 4.03 19.94
N ALA A 245 -28.40 2.91 20.66
CA ALA A 245 -27.21 2.56 21.46
C ALA A 245 -25.97 2.30 20.59
N PHE A 246 -26.14 1.71 19.40
CA PHE A 246 -25.03 1.50 18.48
C PHE A 246 -24.58 2.82 17.84
N GLU A 247 -25.53 3.70 17.46
CA GLU A 247 -25.24 5.03 16.94
C GLU A 247 -24.44 5.87 17.96
N GLU A 248 -24.87 5.88 19.23
CA GLU A 248 -24.16 6.57 20.30
C GLU A 248 -22.72 6.04 20.45
N ASN A 249 -22.57 4.72 20.50
CA ASN A 249 -21.26 4.08 20.70
C ASN A 249 -20.30 4.33 19.54
N ILE A 250 -20.73 4.14 18.26
CA ILE A 250 -19.87 4.37 17.11
C ILE A 250 -19.55 5.85 16.92
N THR A 251 -20.48 6.75 17.24
CA THR A 251 -20.22 8.20 17.17
C THR A 251 -19.12 8.60 18.15
N ALA A 252 -19.14 8.06 19.37
CA ALA A 252 -18.08 8.29 20.36
C ALA A 252 -16.73 7.72 19.87
N GLU A 253 -16.73 6.50 19.28
CA GLU A 253 -15.54 5.89 18.68
C GLU A 253 -14.95 6.76 17.57
N PHE A 254 -15.80 7.32 16.69
CA PHE A 254 -15.33 8.18 15.60
C PHE A 254 -14.69 9.46 16.14
N VAL A 255 -15.35 10.13 17.10
CA VAL A 255 -14.82 11.36 17.73
C VAL A 255 -13.47 11.09 18.37
N ASP A 256 -13.34 10.01 19.13
CA ASP A 256 -12.12 9.66 19.84
C ASP A 256 -10.96 9.41 18.88
N ASN A 257 -11.14 8.57 17.86
CA ASN A 257 -10.08 8.25 16.90
C ASN A 257 -9.75 9.42 15.96
N VAL A 258 -10.73 10.22 15.53
CA VAL A 258 -10.47 11.42 14.73
C VAL A 258 -9.62 12.41 15.51
N ARG A 259 -9.95 12.70 16.77
CA ARG A 259 -9.15 13.58 17.63
C ARG A 259 -7.74 13.08 17.85
N ARG A 260 -7.58 11.76 18.02
CA ARG A 260 -6.29 11.11 18.21
C ARG A 260 -5.39 11.25 16.99
N LEU A 261 -5.94 11.13 15.78
CA LEU A 261 -5.18 10.95 14.53
C LEU A 261 -5.09 12.19 13.63
N ARG A 262 -5.99 13.16 13.73
CA ARG A 262 -6.12 14.30 12.80
C ARG A 262 -4.90 15.21 12.67
N HIS A 263 -3.90 15.10 13.57
CA HIS A 263 -2.69 15.91 13.53
C HIS A 263 -1.55 15.28 12.71
N HIS A 264 -1.66 13.99 12.35
CA HIS A 264 -0.61 13.29 11.61
C HIS A 264 -0.49 13.80 10.17
N ALA A 265 0.76 14.07 9.76
CA ALA A 265 1.05 14.53 8.41
C ALA A 265 0.73 13.45 7.36
N SER A 266 0.93 12.20 7.71
CA SER A 266 0.66 11.04 6.87
C SER A 266 -0.82 10.80 6.60
N LEU A 267 -1.74 11.22 7.48
CA LEU A 267 -3.17 10.98 7.31
C LEU A 267 -3.70 11.67 6.05
N ALA A 268 -4.04 10.87 5.02
CA ALA A 268 -4.40 11.37 3.70
C ALA A 268 -5.91 11.51 3.51
N LEU A 269 -6.68 10.52 3.95
CA LEU A 269 -8.14 10.55 3.92
C LEU A 269 -8.75 9.62 4.96
N TRP A 270 -10.01 9.88 5.27
CA TRP A 270 -10.88 8.99 6.01
C TRP A 270 -11.84 8.26 5.06
N CYS A 271 -11.93 6.95 5.17
CA CYS A 271 -12.84 6.12 4.39
C CYS A 271 -13.89 5.44 5.27
N GLY A 272 -15.15 5.45 4.86
CA GLY A 272 -16.26 5.01 5.68
C GLY A 272 -16.27 3.52 5.99
N ASN A 273 -15.94 2.68 5.00
CA ASN A 273 -15.98 1.22 5.16
C ASN A 273 -15.28 0.49 4.00
N ASN A 274 -15.00 -0.81 4.22
CA ASN A 274 -14.54 -1.72 3.19
C ASN A 274 -15.70 -2.51 2.59
N GLU A 275 -15.90 -2.41 1.26
CA GLU A 275 -16.76 -3.22 0.37
C GLU A 275 -18.27 -3.23 0.68
N MET A 276 -18.74 -2.46 1.62
CA MET A 276 -20.15 -2.53 1.97
C MET A 276 -21.05 -1.85 0.94
N GLU A 277 -20.60 -0.74 0.33
CA GLU A 277 -21.39 -0.01 -0.65
C GLU A 277 -21.73 -0.89 -1.86
N GLN A 278 -20.72 -1.57 -2.44
CA GLN A 278 -20.93 -2.44 -3.60
C GLN A 278 -21.89 -3.60 -3.30
N PHE A 279 -21.74 -4.28 -2.16
CA PHE A 279 -22.61 -5.41 -1.81
C PHE A 279 -24.04 -4.96 -1.48
N VAL A 280 -24.18 -3.78 -0.86
CA VAL A 280 -25.50 -3.18 -0.62
C VAL A 280 -26.16 -2.76 -1.94
N ALA A 281 -25.40 -2.16 -2.87
CA ALA A 281 -25.88 -1.79 -4.20
C ALA A 281 -26.33 -3.03 -4.99
N GLN A 282 -25.56 -4.11 -4.96
CA GLN A 282 -25.88 -5.39 -5.61
C GLN A 282 -27.01 -6.15 -4.91
N GLY A 283 -27.36 -5.77 -3.68
CA GLY A 283 -28.43 -6.41 -2.91
C GLY A 283 -28.05 -7.75 -2.29
N GLU A 284 -26.75 -8.09 -2.23
CA GLU A 284 -26.27 -9.40 -1.79
C GLU A 284 -26.39 -9.62 -0.28
N TRP A 285 -26.04 -8.62 0.54
CA TRP A 285 -26.01 -8.76 2.00
C TRP A 285 -27.21 -8.11 2.70
N VAL A 286 -27.99 -7.33 1.96
CA VAL A 286 -29.09 -6.53 2.49
C VAL A 286 -30.40 -7.25 2.25
N THR A 287 -31.18 -7.45 3.30
CA THR A 287 -32.48 -8.13 3.24
C THR A 287 -33.65 -7.18 3.44
N SER A 288 -33.42 -5.92 3.76
CA SER A 288 -34.47 -4.94 4.01
C SER A 288 -34.09 -3.52 3.62
N MET A 289 -35.09 -2.71 3.29
CA MET A 289 -34.89 -1.27 3.00
C MET A 289 -34.37 -0.51 4.24
N ARG A 290 -34.64 -0.99 5.44
CA ARG A 290 -34.10 -0.40 6.66
C ARG A 290 -32.57 -0.49 6.69
N GLN A 291 -32.00 -1.61 6.34
CA GLN A 291 -30.54 -1.79 6.31
C GLN A 291 -29.86 -0.86 5.31
N LYS A 292 -30.52 -0.57 4.15
CA LYS A 292 -30.04 0.45 3.21
C LYS A 292 -30.09 1.86 3.82
N ALA A 293 -31.16 2.18 4.54
CA ALA A 293 -31.28 3.46 5.24
C ALA A 293 -30.25 3.61 6.37
N ASP A 294 -30.02 2.53 7.13
CA ASP A 294 -29.02 2.47 8.19
C ASP A 294 -27.60 2.69 7.60
N TYR A 295 -27.29 2.08 6.44
CA TYR A 295 -26.03 2.30 5.71
C TYR A 295 -25.83 3.79 5.38
N ILE A 296 -26.80 4.42 4.69
CA ILE A 296 -26.73 5.84 4.32
C ILE A 296 -26.57 6.71 5.57
N LYS A 297 -27.32 6.44 6.62
CA LYS A 297 -27.22 7.21 7.86
C LYS A 297 -25.83 7.09 8.50
N MET A 298 -25.23 5.90 8.53
CA MET A 298 -23.91 5.69 9.11
C MET A 298 -22.83 6.39 8.30
N TYR A 299 -22.72 6.10 7.02
CA TYR A 299 -21.56 6.47 6.19
C TYR A 299 -21.73 7.78 5.46
N GLU A 300 -22.97 8.21 5.15
CA GLU A 300 -23.18 9.45 4.40
C GLU A 300 -23.76 10.60 5.27
N TYR A 301 -24.06 10.33 6.55
CA TYR A 301 -24.54 11.36 7.47
C TYR A 301 -23.76 11.45 8.78
N ILE A 302 -23.63 10.35 9.56
CA ILE A 302 -23.01 10.41 10.89
C ILE A 302 -21.51 10.70 10.78
N ILE A 303 -20.76 9.93 9.98
CA ILE A 303 -19.32 10.14 9.82
C ILE A 303 -19.00 11.53 9.27
N PRO A 304 -19.62 11.99 8.15
CA PRO A 304 -19.41 13.36 7.67
C PRO A 304 -19.71 14.44 8.70
N LYS A 305 -20.75 14.25 9.53
CA LYS A 305 -21.10 15.18 10.61
C LYS A 305 -20.00 15.24 11.68
N VAL A 306 -19.43 14.10 12.06
CA VAL A 306 -18.32 14.03 13.02
C VAL A 306 -17.07 14.70 12.42
N LEU A 307 -16.70 14.35 11.20
CA LEU A 307 -15.51 14.92 10.55
C LEU A 307 -15.64 16.44 10.36
N LYS A 308 -16.81 16.94 9.96
CA LYS A 308 -17.04 18.39 9.86
C LYS A 308 -16.81 19.11 11.21
N ALA A 309 -17.11 18.46 12.32
CA ALA A 309 -16.92 19.03 13.67
C ALA A 309 -15.48 18.90 14.16
N GLU A 310 -14.85 17.74 13.94
CA GLU A 310 -13.60 17.37 14.59
C GLU A 310 -12.38 17.55 13.67
N ASP A 311 -12.52 17.35 12.34
CA ASP A 311 -11.44 17.45 11.34
C ASP A 311 -11.97 18.01 10.01
N PRO A 312 -12.35 19.28 9.96
CA PRO A 312 -13.00 19.88 8.78
C PRO A 312 -12.07 20.06 7.58
N GLN A 313 -10.75 19.84 7.74
CA GLN A 313 -9.76 19.93 6.66
C GLN A 313 -9.52 18.58 5.97
N ALA A 314 -9.92 17.45 6.60
CA ALA A 314 -9.73 16.13 6.04
C ALA A 314 -10.72 15.81 4.92
N PHE A 315 -10.25 15.07 3.93
CA PHE A 315 -11.10 14.49 2.91
C PHE A 315 -11.78 13.21 3.43
N TYR A 316 -13.05 13.05 3.10
CA TYR A 316 -13.84 11.86 3.44
C TYR A 316 -14.30 11.13 2.19
N TRP A 317 -14.11 9.81 2.16
CA TRP A 317 -14.59 8.90 1.13
C TRP A 317 -15.59 7.90 1.72
N PRO A 318 -16.81 7.72 1.14
CA PRO A 318 -17.88 6.99 1.83
C PRO A 318 -17.66 5.50 1.97
N ALA A 319 -16.95 4.88 1.03
CA ALA A 319 -16.61 3.47 1.01
C ALA A 319 -15.38 3.21 0.12
N SER A 320 -14.82 2.02 0.19
CA SER A 320 -13.86 1.50 -0.79
C SER A 320 -14.30 0.08 -1.17
N PRO A 321 -14.62 -0.21 -2.46
CA PRO A 321 -14.66 0.76 -3.55
C PRO A 321 -15.89 1.67 -3.50
N SER A 322 -15.78 2.84 -4.15
CA SER A 322 -16.89 3.77 -4.32
C SER A 322 -16.71 4.68 -5.53
N SER A 323 -17.81 5.18 -6.04
CA SER A 323 -17.83 6.24 -7.06
C SER A 323 -18.35 7.57 -6.52
N GLY A 324 -18.36 7.74 -5.18
CA GLY A 324 -18.78 8.94 -4.47
C GLY A 324 -19.97 8.77 -3.55
N GLY A 325 -20.45 7.54 -3.36
CA GLY A 325 -21.54 7.21 -2.43
C GLY A 325 -22.91 7.06 -3.08
N SER A 326 -23.92 6.91 -2.23
CA SER A 326 -25.34 6.79 -2.64
C SER A 326 -25.68 5.56 -3.48
N PHE A 327 -24.83 4.53 -3.47
CA PHE A 327 -24.95 3.30 -4.27
C PHE A 327 -24.88 3.54 -5.80
N ASP A 328 -24.23 4.62 -6.22
CA ASP A 328 -24.16 5.00 -7.63
C ASP A 328 -22.95 4.34 -8.29
N ASP A 329 -23.15 3.12 -8.78
CA ASP A 329 -22.15 2.26 -9.43
C ASP A 329 -20.79 2.26 -8.71
N PRO A 330 -20.67 1.61 -7.55
CA PRO A 330 -19.45 1.69 -6.71
C PRO A 330 -18.17 1.16 -7.36
N GLN A 331 -18.24 0.56 -8.54
CA GLN A 331 -17.12 0.01 -9.30
C GLN A 331 -16.97 0.70 -10.68
N ASP A 332 -17.48 1.92 -10.84
CA ASP A 332 -17.36 2.68 -12.09
C ASP A 332 -15.87 2.91 -12.42
N PRO A 333 -15.36 2.42 -13.56
CA PRO A 333 -13.94 2.54 -13.89
C PRO A 333 -13.49 3.97 -14.18
N THR A 334 -14.44 4.91 -14.37
CA THR A 334 -14.15 6.29 -14.79
C THR A 334 -14.11 7.30 -13.65
N ARG A 335 -14.37 6.87 -12.39
CA ARG A 335 -14.40 7.76 -11.22
C ARG A 335 -14.21 6.98 -9.92
N GLY A 336 -13.62 7.63 -8.92
CA GLY A 336 -13.39 7.03 -7.61
C GLY A 336 -12.35 5.91 -7.63
N ASP A 337 -12.52 4.92 -6.75
CA ASP A 337 -11.64 3.79 -6.59
C ASP A 337 -12.33 2.46 -6.90
N VAL A 338 -11.54 1.46 -7.27
CA VAL A 338 -12.04 0.13 -7.61
C VAL A 338 -11.31 -0.98 -6.85
N HIS A 339 -12.02 -2.08 -6.57
CA HIS A 339 -11.45 -3.36 -6.14
C HIS A 339 -11.51 -4.34 -7.31
N TYR A 340 -10.34 -4.68 -7.89
CA TYR A 340 -10.29 -5.50 -9.09
C TYR A 340 -9.83 -6.93 -8.80
N TRP A 341 -10.78 -7.87 -8.77
CA TRP A 341 -10.56 -9.26 -8.36
C TRP A 341 -10.71 -10.30 -9.47
N MET A 342 -10.91 -9.88 -10.73
CA MET A 342 -11.19 -10.83 -11.81
C MET A 342 -9.99 -11.70 -12.18
N VAL A 343 -8.76 -11.22 -12.01
CA VAL A 343 -7.56 -12.03 -12.23
C VAL A 343 -7.45 -13.14 -11.17
N TRP A 344 -7.72 -12.86 -9.89
CA TRP A 344 -7.68 -13.88 -8.85
C TRP A 344 -8.99 -14.65 -8.69
N HIS A 345 -10.07 -13.97 -8.30
CA HIS A 345 -11.36 -14.62 -8.05
C HIS A 345 -12.05 -15.08 -9.34
N GLY A 346 -11.94 -14.32 -10.41
CA GLY A 346 -12.52 -14.62 -11.71
C GLY A 346 -11.70 -15.58 -12.58
N LEU A 347 -10.49 -15.95 -12.18
CA LEU A 347 -9.57 -16.81 -12.93
C LEU A 347 -9.22 -16.29 -14.33
N LEU A 348 -9.31 -14.98 -14.56
CA LEU A 348 -8.87 -14.37 -15.82
C LEU A 348 -7.33 -14.33 -15.90
N PRO A 349 -6.75 -14.34 -17.12
CA PRO A 349 -5.29 -14.32 -17.29
C PRO A 349 -4.70 -12.99 -16.79
N PHE A 350 -3.41 -12.96 -16.45
CA PHE A 350 -2.71 -11.75 -15.99
C PHE A 350 -2.83 -10.58 -16.96
N THR A 351 -2.90 -10.87 -18.26
CA THR A 351 -3.07 -9.87 -19.33
C THR A 351 -4.41 -9.13 -19.24
N ASP A 352 -5.38 -9.64 -18.47
CA ASP A 352 -6.67 -8.97 -18.33
C ASP A 352 -6.58 -7.63 -17.60
N TYR A 353 -5.59 -7.44 -16.73
CA TYR A 353 -5.31 -6.12 -16.15
C TYR A 353 -5.13 -5.03 -17.22
N ARG A 354 -4.59 -5.37 -18.39
CA ARG A 354 -4.32 -4.45 -19.50
C ARG A 354 -5.58 -4.00 -20.25
N ASN A 355 -6.72 -4.61 -19.99
CA ASN A 355 -8.01 -4.24 -20.56
C ASN A 355 -8.72 -3.13 -19.78
N HIS A 356 -8.16 -2.69 -18.63
CA HIS A 356 -8.82 -1.81 -17.70
C HIS A 356 -7.96 -0.58 -17.35
N GLN A 357 -8.52 0.60 -17.62
CA GLN A 357 -7.93 1.88 -17.24
C GLN A 357 -8.76 2.50 -16.12
N PHE A 358 -8.51 2.07 -14.88
CA PHE A 358 -9.17 2.60 -13.69
C PHE A 358 -8.58 3.96 -13.29
N ARG A 359 -9.30 4.72 -12.45
CA ARG A 359 -8.81 5.99 -11.90
C ARG A 359 -7.90 5.76 -10.69
N TYR A 360 -8.24 4.77 -9.86
CA TYR A 360 -7.47 4.36 -8.70
C TYR A 360 -7.84 2.92 -8.35
N VAL A 361 -6.86 2.08 -8.13
CA VAL A 361 -7.08 0.68 -7.75
C VAL A 361 -6.67 0.52 -6.30
N SER A 362 -7.66 0.47 -5.41
CA SER A 362 -7.47 0.40 -3.96
C SER A 362 -7.37 -1.01 -3.42
N GLU A 363 -7.82 -2.03 -4.21
CA GLU A 363 -7.53 -3.43 -3.95
C GLU A 363 -7.43 -4.23 -5.26
N PHE A 364 -6.38 -5.03 -5.34
CA PHE A 364 -6.19 -6.13 -6.28
C PHE A 364 -5.09 -7.02 -5.71
N GLY A 365 -5.15 -8.31 -5.96
CA GLY A 365 -4.21 -9.20 -5.28
C GLY A 365 -4.17 -10.61 -5.85
N PHE A 366 -3.15 -11.36 -5.42
CA PHE A 366 -2.93 -12.75 -5.79
C PHE A 366 -2.30 -13.49 -4.61
N GLN A 367 -2.73 -14.73 -4.31
CA GLN A 367 -2.17 -15.50 -3.21
C GLN A 367 -0.90 -16.26 -3.59
N SER A 368 -0.02 -16.42 -2.59
CA SER A 368 1.05 -17.41 -2.63
C SER A 368 1.25 -18.06 -1.26
N PHE A 369 2.01 -19.13 -1.22
CA PHE A 369 2.47 -19.71 0.05
C PHE A 369 3.52 -18.79 0.70
N PRO A 370 3.59 -18.75 2.06
CA PRO A 370 4.65 -18.02 2.76
C PRO A 370 6.02 -18.65 2.50
N CYS A 371 7.10 -18.00 2.94
CA CYS A 371 8.45 -18.53 2.80
C CYS A 371 8.59 -19.93 3.45
N THR A 372 9.51 -20.74 2.94
CA THR A 372 9.68 -22.12 3.37
C THR A 372 9.93 -22.22 4.88
N GLU A 373 10.76 -21.33 5.43
CA GLU A 373 11.08 -21.27 6.87
C GLU A 373 9.82 -20.94 7.71
N THR A 374 8.88 -20.19 7.15
CA THR A 374 7.59 -19.92 7.77
C THR A 374 6.72 -21.17 7.80
N ILE A 375 6.68 -21.95 6.71
CA ILE A 375 5.99 -23.24 6.66
C ILE A 375 6.60 -24.22 7.68
N GLU A 376 7.92 -24.25 7.80
CA GLU A 376 8.63 -25.10 8.75
C GLU A 376 8.30 -24.78 10.22
N SER A 377 7.93 -23.53 10.52
CA SER A 377 7.57 -23.12 11.88
C SER A 377 6.27 -23.75 12.41
N PHE A 378 5.38 -24.20 11.52
CA PHE A 378 4.09 -24.77 11.91
C PHE A 378 3.82 -26.20 11.38
N THR A 379 4.77 -26.79 10.63
CA THR A 379 4.63 -28.15 10.06
C THR A 379 5.71 -29.10 10.57
N ALA A 380 5.34 -30.35 10.85
CA ALA A 380 6.28 -31.43 10.90
C ALA A 380 6.64 -31.89 9.46
N PRO A 381 7.77 -32.60 9.24
CA PRO A 381 8.17 -33.05 7.89
C PRO A 381 7.08 -33.81 7.13
N GLU A 382 6.29 -34.63 7.80
CA GLU A 382 5.17 -35.39 7.24
C GLU A 382 3.99 -34.52 6.82
N ASP A 383 3.87 -33.32 7.36
CA ASP A 383 2.82 -32.35 7.01
C ASP A 383 3.19 -31.44 5.83
N ARG A 384 4.42 -31.51 5.32
CA ARG A 384 4.92 -30.64 4.25
C ARG A 384 4.36 -31.04 2.87
N ASN A 385 3.05 -31.01 2.78
CA ASN A 385 2.27 -31.20 1.56
C ASN A 385 1.08 -30.25 1.60
N VAL A 386 0.86 -29.49 0.52
CA VAL A 386 -0.19 -28.44 0.47
C VAL A 386 -1.61 -28.94 0.72
N PHE A 387 -1.83 -30.25 0.61
CA PHE A 387 -3.10 -30.92 0.91
C PHE A 387 -3.07 -31.68 2.25
N SER A 388 -2.02 -31.53 3.07
CA SER A 388 -2.03 -32.05 4.44
C SER A 388 -3.03 -31.27 5.30
N TYR A 389 -3.51 -31.92 6.37
CA TYR A 389 -4.45 -31.28 7.28
C TYR A 389 -3.90 -29.98 7.87
N VAL A 390 -2.62 -29.95 8.25
CA VAL A 390 -1.96 -28.78 8.83
C VAL A 390 -1.85 -27.66 7.79
N MET A 391 -1.33 -27.94 6.59
CA MET A 391 -1.22 -26.94 5.53
C MET A 391 -2.59 -26.36 5.11
N GLU A 392 -3.63 -27.20 5.01
CA GLU A 392 -4.99 -26.72 4.72
C GLU A 392 -5.60 -25.88 5.85
N LYS A 393 -5.18 -26.06 7.11
CA LYS A 393 -5.58 -25.18 8.22
C LYS A 393 -4.90 -23.81 8.15
N HIS A 394 -3.70 -23.76 7.59
CA HIS A 394 -2.97 -22.54 7.31
C HIS A 394 -3.26 -21.98 5.89
N GLN A 395 -4.34 -22.46 5.25
CA GLN A 395 -4.98 -21.86 4.06
C GLN A 395 -6.44 -21.56 4.41
N ARG A 396 -6.76 -20.30 4.57
CA ARG A 396 -8.08 -19.87 5.07
C ARG A 396 -9.13 -19.66 3.96
N ASN A 397 -8.69 -19.55 2.72
CA ASN A 397 -9.56 -19.47 1.55
C ASN A 397 -9.74 -20.87 0.93
N ALA A 398 -10.95 -21.40 0.98
CA ALA A 398 -11.25 -22.79 0.62
C ALA A 398 -10.92 -23.16 -0.84
N SER A 399 -10.82 -22.19 -1.75
CA SER A 399 -10.54 -22.42 -3.18
C SER A 399 -9.12 -22.01 -3.61
N ALA A 400 -8.33 -21.42 -2.73
CA ALA A 400 -7.08 -20.78 -3.10
C ALA A 400 -6.01 -21.75 -3.58
N ASN A 401 -5.83 -22.91 -2.92
CA ASN A 401 -4.89 -23.92 -3.40
C ASN A 401 -5.21 -24.35 -4.84
N GLY A 402 -6.51 -24.52 -5.16
CA GLY A 402 -6.95 -24.83 -6.51
C GLY A 402 -6.66 -23.70 -7.51
N ARG A 403 -6.84 -22.43 -7.11
CA ARG A 403 -6.51 -21.27 -7.95
C ARG A 403 -5.02 -21.15 -8.20
N ILE A 404 -4.18 -21.29 -7.18
CA ILE A 404 -2.72 -21.29 -7.34
C ILE A 404 -2.30 -22.37 -8.36
N LEU A 405 -2.81 -23.60 -8.21
CA LEU A 405 -2.50 -24.70 -9.13
C LEU A 405 -3.04 -24.47 -10.55
N PHE A 406 -4.20 -23.82 -10.68
CA PHE A 406 -4.74 -23.43 -11.98
C PHE A 406 -3.77 -22.49 -12.72
N TYR A 407 -3.33 -21.40 -12.11
CA TYR A 407 -2.38 -20.47 -12.71
C TYR A 407 -1.00 -21.10 -12.91
N LEU A 408 -0.57 -21.94 -11.95
CA LEU A 408 0.67 -22.69 -12.07
C LEU A 408 0.67 -23.54 -13.36
N SER A 409 -0.45 -24.24 -13.62
CA SER A 409 -0.58 -25.10 -14.80
C SER A 409 -0.49 -24.34 -16.12
N GLN A 410 -0.81 -23.04 -16.11
CA GLN A 410 -0.71 -22.19 -17.30
C GLN A 410 0.71 -21.66 -17.54
N MET A 411 1.44 -21.34 -16.45
CA MET A 411 2.69 -20.60 -16.54
C MET A 411 3.94 -21.46 -16.36
N TYR A 412 3.91 -22.49 -15.50
CA TYR A 412 5.09 -23.25 -15.09
C TYR A 412 4.91 -24.76 -15.26
N LEU A 413 6.02 -25.49 -15.28
CA LEU A 413 6.01 -26.94 -15.17
C LEU A 413 5.61 -27.35 -13.77
N TYR A 414 5.05 -28.56 -13.60
CA TYR A 414 4.66 -29.08 -12.30
C TYR A 414 5.87 -29.19 -11.36
N PRO A 415 5.84 -28.55 -10.19
CA PRO A 415 6.96 -28.56 -9.25
C PRO A 415 7.26 -29.96 -8.69
N ARG A 416 8.53 -30.27 -8.49
CA ARG A 416 8.98 -31.59 -8.01
C ARG A 416 9.09 -31.68 -6.50
N SER A 417 9.01 -30.57 -5.79
CA SER A 417 9.06 -30.49 -4.32
C SER A 417 8.16 -29.37 -3.81
N LEU A 418 7.94 -29.32 -2.49
CA LEU A 418 7.18 -28.25 -1.84
C LEU A 418 7.89 -26.90 -2.00
N GLU A 419 9.21 -26.87 -1.84
CA GLU A 419 10.03 -25.65 -1.97
C GLU A 419 9.87 -25.03 -3.36
N LEU A 420 9.93 -25.86 -4.41
CA LEU A 420 9.69 -25.40 -5.79
C LEU A 420 8.25 -24.95 -6.02
N LEU A 421 7.28 -25.54 -5.34
CA LEU A 421 5.89 -25.09 -5.40
C LEU A 421 5.72 -23.74 -4.70
N VAL A 422 6.33 -23.55 -3.53
CA VAL A 422 6.35 -22.27 -2.81
C VAL A 422 6.97 -21.19 -3.70
N TYR A 423 8.17 -21.44 -4.21
CA TYR A 423 8.87 -20.54 -5.12
C TYR A 423 8.00 -20.16 -6.34
N ALA A 424 7.44 -21.14 -7.05
CA ALA A 424 6.61 -20.88 -8.22
C ALA A 424 5.31 -20.12 -7.87
N SER A 425 4.72 -20.38 -6.71
CA SER A 425 3.53 -19.66 -6.25
C SER A 425 3.83 -18.18 -5.96
N GLN A 426 4.99 -17.90 -5.37
CA GLN A 426 5.43 -16.54 -5.09
C GLN A 426 5.77 -15.78 -6.39
N LEU A 427 6.34 -16.45 -7.38
CA LEU A 427 6.55 -15.84 -8.70
C LEU A 427 5.24 -15.55 -9.43
N LEU A 428 4.23 -16.44 -9.35
CA LEU A 428 2.90 -16.18 -9.90
C LEU A 428 2.28 -14.93 -9.28
N GLN A 429 2.34 -14.81 -7.95
CA GLN A 429 1.87 -13.64 -7.23
C GLN A 429 2.58 -12.36 -7.71
N ALA A 430 3.90 -12.37 -7.73
CA ALA A 430 4.72 -11.23 -8.13
C ALA A 430 4.43 -10.79 -9.58
N GLN A 431 4.38 -11.74 -10.50
CA GLN A 431 4.12 -11.45 -11.91
C GLN A 431 2.70 -10.96 -12.16
N ALA A 432 1.69 -11.52 -11.47
CA ALA A 432 0.32 -11.04 -11.59
C ALA A 432 0.22 -9.56 -11.18
N MET A 433 0.83 -9.18 -10.05
CA MET A 433 0.85 -7.79 -9.58
C MET A 433 1.65 -6.89 -10.52
N GLN A 434 2.79 -7.35 -11.03
CA GLN A 434 3.60 -6.64 -12.00
C GLN A 434 2.80 -6.25 -13.26
N TYR A 435 2.01 -7.18 -13.81
CA TYR A 435 1.16 -6.91 -14.98
C TYR A 435 0.19 -5.75 -14.75
N GLY A 436 -0.44 -5.70 -13.58
CA GLY A 436 -1.37 -4.63 -13.21
C GLY A 436 -0.66 -3.30 -12.98
N VAL A 437 0.30 -3.28 -12.05
CA VAL A 437 0.99 -2.03 -11.64
C VAL A 437 1.71 -1.37 -12.81
N GLU A 438 2.48 -2.13 -13.58
CA GLU A 438 3.19 -1.57 -14.73
C GLU A 438 2.21 -1.01 -15.78
N HIS A 439 1.06 -1.67 -15.99
CA HIS A 439 0.03 -1.17 -16.89
C HIS A 439 -0.50 0.18 -16.42
N TRP A 440 -0.88 0.32 -15.15
CA TRP A 440 -1.44 1.56 -14.62
C TRP A 440 -0.38 2.67 -14.53
N ARG A 441 0.87 2.35 -14.23
CA ARG A 441 1.97 3.32 -14.25
C ARG A 441 2.25 3.85 -15.67
N ARG A 442 2.15 3.00 -16.70
CA ARG A 442 2.24 3.44 -18.10
C ARG A 442 1.11 4.41 -18.49
N HIS A 443 -0.02 4.37 -17.78
CA HIS A 443 -1.17 5.25 -17.97
C HIS A 443 -1.33 6.28 -16.84
N ARG A 444 -0.19 6.74 -16.30
CA ARG A 444 -0.16 7.81 -15.33
C ARG A 444 -0.98 9.02 -15.81
N GLY A 445 -1.78 9.62 -14.93
CA GLY A 445 -2.76 10.66 -15.25
C GLY A 445 -4.17 10.08 -15.38
N CYS A 446 -4.35 9.00 -16.13
CA CYS A 446 -5.59 8.25 -16.11
C CYS A 446 -5.73 7.49 -14.78
N CYS A 447 -4.80 6.58 -14.49
CA CYS A 447 -4.74 5.93 -13.18
C CYS A 447 -3.72 6.65 -12.28
N MET A 448 -4.10 6.87 -11.01
CA MET A 448 -3.27 7.59 -10.04
C MET A 448 -3.07 6.84 -8.73
N GLY A 449 -3.32 5.53 -8.70
CA GLY A 449 -3.00 4.70 -7.54
C GLY A 449 -3.13 3.21 -7.80
N ALA A 450 -2.20 2.46 -7.22
CA ALA A 450 -2.18 0.99 -7.21
C ALA A 450 -1.80 0.53 -5.81
N VAL A 451 -2.79 0.04 -5.06
CA VAL A 451 -2.66 -0.44 -3.69
C VAL A 451 -2.93 -1.94 -3.66
N VAL A 452 -1.89 -2.71 -3.35
CA VAL A 452 -1.92 -4.17 -3.43
C VAL A 452 -2.61 -4.76 -2.20
N TRP A 453 -3.55 -5.66 -2.38
CA TRP A 453 -4.04 -6.51 -1.32
C TRP A 453 -3.15 -7.75 -1.22
N GLN A 454 -2.35 -7.94 -0.17
CA GLN A 454 -2.17 -7.16 1.05
C GLN A 454 -0.70 -7.07 1.46
N LEU A 455 -0.36 -6.20 2.39
CA LEU A 455 1.01 -5.99 2.84
C LEU A 455 1.56 -7.15 3.67
N ASN A 456 0.85 -7.52 4.74
CA ASN A 456 1.35 -8.37 5.83
C ASN A 456 0.33 -9.41 6.29
N ASP A 457 0.77 -10.34 7.13
CA ASP A 457 -0.03 -11.39 7.77
C ASP A 457 -0.14 -11.21 9.29
N CYS A 458 -1.23 -11.69 9.88
CA CYS A 458 -1.41 -11.71 11.34
C CYS A 458 -1.05 -13.05 12.01
N TRP A 459 -0.66 -14.03 11.25
CA TRP A 459 -0.20 -15.36 11.66
C TRP A 459 0.42 -16.08 10.46
N PRO A 460 1.19 -17.18 10.65
CA PRO A 460 1.76 -17.96 9.53
C PRO A 460 0.65 -18.56 8.65
N VAL A 461 0.53 -18.14 7.39
CA VAL A 461 -0.59 -18.51 6.50
C VAL A 461 -0.22 -18.35 5.02
N ALA A 462 -0.89 -19.10 4.14
CA ALA A 462 -0.93 -18.77 2.72
C ALA A 462 -1.92 -17.63 2.48
N SER A 463 -1.47 -16.55 1.85
CA SER A 463 -2.22 -15.31 1.73
C SER A 463 -1.79 -14.46 0.54
N TRP A 464 -2.39 -13.29 0.41
CA TRP A 464 -2.00 -12.24 -0.54
C TRP A 464 -0.82 -11.39 -0.07
N ALA A 465 -0.35 -11.55 1.18
CA ALA A 465 0.70 -10.72 1.75
C ALA A 465 1.98 -10.72 0.92
N SER A 466 2.64 -9.58 0.80
CA SER A 466 3.97 -9.44 0.21
C SER A 466 5.09 -9.69 1.21
N ILE A 467 4.82 -9.48 2.50
CA ILE A 467 5.70 -9.79 3.63
C ILE A 467 4.98 -10.80 4.52
N ASP A 468 5.61 -11.95 4.81
CA ASP A 468 5.01 -12.98 5.64
C ASP A 468 5.00 -12.61 7.14
N TYR A 469 4.29 -13.39 7.96
CA TYR A 469 4.11 -13.11 9.39
C TYR A 469 5.42 -12.87 10.16
N PHE A 470 6.52 -13.50 9.77
CA PHE A 470 7.82 -13.31 10.44
C PHE A 470 8.64 -12.15 9.85
N GLY A 471 8.04 -11.35 8.96
CA GLY A 471 8.69 -10.22 8.31
C GLY A 471 9.66 -10.63 7.20
N ARG A 472 9.49 -11.81 6.59
CA ARG A 472 10.26 -12.25 5.44
C ARG A 472 9.61 -11.72 4.17
N TRP A 473 10.42 -11.13 3.31
CA TRP A 473 9.95 -10.70 2.00
C TRP A 473 9.64 -11.91 1.13
N LYS A 474 8.43 -11.99 0.61
CA LYS A 474 8.08 -12.91 -0.48
C LYS A 474 8.55 -12.32 -1.80
N ALA A 475 8.58 -13.10 -2.88
CA ALA A 475 8.97 -12.60 -4.20
C ALA A 475 8.25 -11.31 -4.59
N LEU A 476 6.97 -11.16 -4.22
CA LEU A 476 6.17 -9.97 -4.51
C LEU A 476 6.83 -8.70 -3.96
N HIS A 477 7.33 -8.69 -2.73
CA HIS A 477 7.88 -7.47 -2.14
C HIS A 477 9.16 -6.97 -2.85
N TYR A 478 9.98 -7.89 -3.39
CA TYR A 478 11.10 -7.54 -4.26
C TYR A 478 10.64 -6.98 -5.61
N TYR A 479 9.52 -7.50 -6.16
CA TYR A 479 8.93 -6.98 -7.38
C TYR A 479 8.27 -5.62 -7.14
N GLU A 480 7.63 -5.40 -5.97
CA GLU A 480 7.11 -4.09 -5.54
C GLU A 480 8.19 -3.02 -5.57
N LYS A 481 9.36 -3.31 -5.00
CA LYS A 481 10.51 -2.40 -5.06
C LYS A 481 10.87 -1.98 -6.49
N ARG A 482 10.73 -2.87 -7.47
CA ARG A 482 11.04 -2.59 -8.87
C ARG A 482 9.92 -1.85 -9.57
N PHE A 483 8.71 -2.36 -9.53
CA PHE A 483 7.61 -1.72 -10.26
C PHE A 483 7.08 -0.45 -9.57
N PHE A 484 7.47 -0.17 -8.32
CA PHE A 484 7.27 1.11 -7.64
C PHE A 484 8.51 2.01 -7.69
N ALA A 485 9.55 1.67 -8.44
CA ALA A 485 10.72 2.53 -8.60
C ALA A 485 10.32 3.94 -9.10
N PRO A 486 10.96 5.02 -8.61
CA PRO A 486 10.64 6.40 -9.01
C PRO A 486 10.71 6.61 -10.51
N VAL A 487 11.72 6.03 -11.17
CA VAL A 487 11.80 5.95 -12.64
C VAL A 487 11.74 4.49 -13.03
N LEU A 488 10.69 4.13 -13.77
CA LEU A 488 10.42 2.75 -14.17
C LEU A 488 10.48 2.62 -15.69
N ILE A 489 11.30 1.68 -16.18
CA ILE A 489 11.15 1.15 -17.53
C ILE A 489 10.35 -0.14 -17.49
N SER A 490 9.33 -0.26 -18.33
CA SER A 490 8.49 -1.45 -18.41
C SER A 490 8.14 -1.78 -19.86
N CYS A 491 7.77 -3.03 -20.11
CA CYS A 491 7.44 -3.52 -21.45
C CYS A 491 5.98 -3.98 -21.54
N HIS A 492 5.28 -3.51 -22.55
CA HIS A 492 4.02 -4.11 -22.99
C HIS A 492 4.35 -5.05 -24.15
N GLU A 493 4.44 -6.34 -23.87
CA GLU A 493 4.66 -7.36 -24.87
C GLU A 493 3.35 -7.89 -25.45
N GLU A 494 3.36 -8.20 -26.73
CA GLU A 494 2.35 -9.00 -27.42
C GLU A 494 2.93 -10.38 -27.76
N GLY A 495 2.16 -11.44 -27.49
CA GLY A 495 2.59 -12.80 -27.72
C GLY A 495 1.45 -13.82 -27.54
N ILE A 496 1.77 -15.07 -27.27
CA ILE A 496 0.75 -16.11 -27.07
C ILE A 496 -0.21 -15.76 -25.92
N LEU A 497 0.34 -15.27 -24.79
CA LEU A 497 -0.47 -15.04 -23.59
C LEU A 497 -1.46 -13.88 -23.73
N SER A 498 -1.17 -12.89 -24.60
CA SER A 498 -2.06 -11.74 -24.84
C SER A 498 -3.09 -11.98 -25.94
N GLN A 499 -2.85 -12.93 -26.83
CA GLN A 499 -3.72 -13.17 -28.01
C GLN A 499 -4.43 -14.52 -27.98
N ASN A 500 -3.81 -15.54 -27.37
CA ASN A 500 -4.38 -16.88 -27.28
C ASN A 500 -3.96 -17.57 -26.00
N THR A 501 -4.88 -17.69 -25.04
CA THR A 501 -4.65 -18.36 -23.76
C THR A 501 -4.81 -19.88 -23.81
N ASN A 502 -5.27 -20.45 -24.92
CA ASN A 502 -5.38 -21.89 -25.07
C ASN A 502 -4.01 -22.50 -25.39
N VAL A 503 -3.43 -23.15 -24.41
CA VAL A 503 -2.09 -23.77 -24.50
C VAL A 503 -1.99 -24.89 -25.57
N ASN A 504 -3.12 -25.41 -26.03
CA ASN A 504 -3.18 -26.47 -27.04
C ASN A 504 -3.46 -25.93 -28.46
N ALA A 505 -3.70 -24.61 -28.60
CA ALA A 505 -3.93 -24.02 -29.91
C ALA A 505 -2.60 -23.69 -30.60
N GLU A 506 -2.45 -24.08 -31.85
CA GLU A 506 -1.33 -23.61 -32.68
C GLU A 506 -1.51 -22.13 -32.98
N PRO A 507 -0.53 -21.28 -32.64
CA PRO A 507 -0.60 -19.85 -32.90
C PRO A 507 -0.51 -19.59 -34.39
N PHE A 508 -1.60 -19.15 -34.97
CA PHE A 508 -1.67 -18.79 -36.39
C PHE A 508 -1.74 -17.27 -36.52
N GLY A 509 -0.80 -16.69 -37.30
CA GLY A 509 -0.74 -15.24 -37.49
C GLY A 509 -0.44 -14.43 -36.19
N LEU A 510 0.30 -15.04 -35.27
CA LEU A 510 0.64 -14.44 -34.00
C LEU A 510 1.50 -13.18 -34.16
N LYS A 511 1.00 -12.03 -33.72
CA LYS A 511 1.83 -10.83 -33.53
C LYS A 511 2.76 -11.04 -32.34
N LYS A 512 4.04 -10.72 -32.50
CA LYS A 512 4.99 -10.62 -31.40
C LYS A 512 5.63 -9.24 -31.43
N SER A 513 5.40 -8.46 -30.41
CA SER A 513 5.98 -7.13 -30.31
C SER A 513 6.39 -6.79 -28.87
N ALA A 514 7.27 -5.82 -28.76
CA ALA A 514 7.66 -5.21 -27.50
C ALA A 514 7.50 -3.70 -27.61
N HIS A 515 6.76 -3.11 -26.67
CA HIS A 515 6.52 -1.69 -26.59
C HIS A 515 6.96 -1.19 -25.21
N LEU A 516 8.11 -0.52 -25.17
CA LEU A 516 8.69 0.01 -23.95
C LEU A 516 8.01 1.32 -23.55
N ASN A 517 7.85 1.49 -22.25
CA ASN A 517 7.42 2.73 -21.63
C ASN A 517 8.38 3.11 -20.50
N VAL A 518 8.63 4.40 -20.33
CA VAL A 518 9.36 4.93 -19.18
C VAL A 518 8.44 5.88 -18.42
N SER A 519 8.16 5.51 -17.15
CA SER A 519 7.36 6.31 -16.21
C SER A 519 8.27 7.01 -15.23
N ASN A 520 8.04 8.29 -14.98
CA ASN A 520 8.82 9.14 -14.09
C ASN A 520 7.93 9.75 -13.00
N GLU A 521 8.09 9.33 -11.76
CA GLU A 521 7.41 9.88 -10.57
C GLU A 521 8.28 10.89 -9.81
N THR A 522 9.43 11.26 -10.37
CA THR A 522 10.27 12.30 -9.75
C THR A 522 9.79 13.72 -10.13
N MET A 523 10.15 14.68 -9.30
CA MET A 523 9.88 16.11 -9.51
C MET A 523 10.76 16.76 -10.60
N GLN A 524 11.62 15.98 -11.26
CA GLN A 524 12.56 16.45 -12.27
C GLN A 524 12.40 15.67 -13.57
N GLU A 525 12.74 16.31 -14.68
CA GLU A 525 12.83 15.63 -15.97
C GLU A 525 13.93 14.55 -15.91
N PHE A 526 13.61 13.33 -16.34
CA PHE A 526 14.56 12.26 -16.51
C PHE A 526 15.11 12.26 -17.95
N ARG A 527 16.42 12.13 -18.07
CA ARG A 527 17.11 11.93 -19.34
C ARG A 527 18.01 10.72 -19.28
N GLY A 528 18.09 9.98 -20.38
CA GLY A 528 18.90 8.79 -20.42
C GLY A 528 18.79 8.03 -21.73
N LYS A 529 19.09 6.75 -21.68
CA LYS A 529 19.04 5.86 -22.83
C LYS A 529 18.41 4.52 -22.48
N ALA A 530 17.40 4.11 -23.24
CA ALA A 530 16.84 2.76 -23.18
C ALA A 530 17.56 1.89 -24.23
N LYS A 531 18.26 0.86 -23.76
CA LYS A 531 18.85 -0.18 -24.61
C LYS A 531 17.91 -1.37 -24.65
N TRP A 532 17.87 -2.06 -25.77
CA TRP A 532 17.12 -3.29 -25.92
C TRP A 532 17.84 -4.30 -26.79
N SER A 533 17.53 -5.59 -26.61
CA SER A 533 18.01 -6.65 -27.49
C SER A 533 17.04 -7.82 -27.53
N LEU A 534 16.86 -8.40 -28.71
CA LEU A 534 16.27 -9.72 -28.92
C LEU A 534 17.38 -10.76 -28.88
N ARG A 535 17.23 -11.78 -28.06
CA ARG A 535 18.27 -12.78 -27.78
C ARG A 535 17.76 -14.20 -27.86
N ARG A 536 18.69 -15.14 -28.02
CA ARG A 536 18.47 -16.59 -27.87
C ARG A 536 18.67 -17.04 -26.43
N PRO A 537 18.25 -18.25 -26.08
CA PRO A 537 18.41 -18.78 -24.70
C PRO A 537 19.86 -18.86 -24.22
N ASP A 538 20.84 -18.95 -25.13
CA ASP A 538 22.29 -18.91 -24.85
C ASP A 538 22.83 -17.47 -24.68
N ALA A 539 21.93 -16.50 -24.54
CA ALA A 539 22.19 -15.07 -24.45
C ALA A 539 22.81 -14.42 -25.70
N SER A 540 23.00 -15.16 -26.81
CA SER A 540 23.47 -14.57 -28.06
C SER A 540 22.46 -13.57 -28.65
N VAL A 541 22.97 -12.41 -29.09
CA VAL A 541 22.15 -11.33 -29.63
C VAL A 541 21.71 -11.67 -31.05
N ILE A 542 20.42 -11.50 -31.35
CA ILE A 542 19.85 -11.59 -32.69
C ILE A 542 19.75 -10.19 -33.30
N GLU A 543 19.18 -9.26 -32.53
CA GLU A 543 18.98 -7.87 -32.91
C GLU A 543 19.07 -7.00 -31.66
N GLU A 544 19.59 -5.79 -31.79
CA GLU A 544 19.69 -4.84 -30.68
C GLU A 544 19.52 -3.41 -31.16
N GLY A 545 19.18 -2.54 -30.22
CA GLY A 545 19.05 -1.13 -30.51
C GLY A 545 18.97 -0.29 -29.22
N SER A 546 18.81 1.00 -29.44
CA SER A 546 18.63 1.92 -28.32
C SER A 546 17.80 3.13 -28.72
N PHE A 547 17.15 3.75 -27.72
CA PHE A 547 16.43 5.00 -27.86
C PHE A 547 16.99 6.00 -26.86
N ASP A 548 17.19 7.25 -27.29
CA ASP A 548 17.39 8.35 -26.36
C ASP A 548 16.03 8.67 -25.68
N VAL A 549 16.06 8.82 -24.38
CA VAL A 549 14.85 8.95 -23.54
C VAL A 549 14.87 10.31 -22.85
N THR A 550 13.76 11.03 -22.99
CA THR A 550 13.48 12.23 -22.19
C THR A 550 12.05 12.10 -21.67
N VAL A 551 11.89 12.04 -20.35
CA VAL A 551 10.59 11.92 -19.69
C VAL A 551 10.39 13.12 -18.77
N PRO A 552 9.41 13.99 -19.03
CA PRO A 552 9.11 15.10 -18.12
C PRO A 552 8.86 14.61 -16.71
N ALA A 553 9.01 15.50 -15.73
CA ALA A 553 8.61 15.22 -14.36
C ALA A 553 7.14 14.75 -14.30
N LEU A 554 6.86 13.77 -13.44
CA LEU A 554 5.50 13.29 -13.17
C LEU A 554 4.73 12.85 -14.43
N SER A 555 5.38 12.13 -15.33
CA SER A 555 4.79 11.69 -16.60
C SER A 555 5.24 10.29 -17.03
N ALA A 556 4.66 9.80 -18.11
CA ALA A 556 5.05 8.55 -18.73
C ALA A 556 5.16 8.72 -20.25
N VAL A 557 6.17 8.10 -20.88
CA VAL A 557 6.44 8.21 -22.31
C VAL A 557 6.61 6.83 -22.93
N TRP A 558 5.89 6.59 -24.02
CA TRP A 558 6.03 5.41 -24.83
C TRP A 558 7.17 5.58 -25.85
N LEU A 559 8.01 4.55 -25.96
CA LEU A 559 9.06 4.45 -26.97
C LEU A 559 8.52 3.75 -28.22
N PRO A 560 9.24 3.79 -29.37
CA PRO A 560 8.76 3.09 -30.57
C PRO A 560 8.57 1.58 -30.35
N GLU A 561 7.42 1.05 -30.76
CA GLU A 561 7.13 -0.40 -30.74
C GLU A 561 8.06 -1.15 -31.72
N GLN A 562 8.54 -2.33 -31.33
CA GLN A 562 9.35 -3.22 -32.14
C GLN A 562 8.54 -4.48 -32.48
N ASP A 563 8.50 -4.86 -33.75
CA ASP A 563 7.82 -6.06 -34.24
C ASP A 563 8.81 -7.23 -34.42
N PHE A 564 8.56 -8.30 -33.71
CA PHE A 564 9.36 -9.53 -33.74
C PHE A 564 8.57 -10.73 -34.28
N SER A 565 7.48 -10.52 -35.01
CA SER A 565 6.59 -11.56 -35.51
C SER A 565 7.31 -12.62 -36.38
N ASN A 566 8.42 -12.24 -37.01
CA ASN A 566 9.21 -13.14 -37.86
C ASN A 566 10.21 -14.04 -37.12
N TYR A 567 10.40 -13.84 -35.79
CA TYR A 567 11.36 -14.61 -34.99
C TYR A 567 10.68 -15.77 -34.25
N GLY A 568 11.46 -16.67 -33.67
CA GLY A 568 10.94 -17.80 -32.91
C GLY A 568 10.14 -17.35 -31.67
N THR A 569 9.10 -18.09 -31.30
CA THR A 569 8.24 -17.78 -30.15
C THR A 569 8.76 -18.40 -28.87
N TYR A 570 9.37 -19.58 -28.97
CA TYR A 570 9.76 -20.41 -27.82
C TYR A 570 11.27 -20.38 -27.55
N ASP A 571 12.04 -19.68 -28.33
CA ASP A 571 13.51 -19.67 -28.33
C ASP A 571 14.08 -18.26 -28.55
N THR A 572 13.29 -17.24 -28.34
CA THR A 572 13.75 -15.85 -28.27
C THR A 572 13.12 -15.11 -27.10
N TYR A 573 13.88 -14.25 -26.47
CA TYR A 573 13.41 -13.33 -25.45
C TYR A 573 13.87 -11.91 -25.76
N TYR A 574 13.07 -10.96 -25.29
CA TYR A 574 13.42 -9.53 -25.38
C TYR A 574 13.92 -9.06 -24.03
N SER A 575 15.04 -8.37 -24.01
CA SER A 575 15.61 -7.74 -22.83
C SER A 575 15.80 -6.24 -23.01
N TYR A 576 15.68 -5.48 -21.93
CA TYR A 576 15.79 -4.03 -21.96
C TYR A 576 16.44 -3.50 -20.69
N GLN A 577 17.11 -2.35 -20.82
CA GLN A 577 17.78 -1.66 -19.72
C GLN A 577 17.66 -0.15 -19.93
N LEU A 578 17.36 0.58 -18.86
CA LEU A 578 17.38 2.02 -18.81
C LEU A 578 18.64 2.51 -18.11
N LEU A 579 19.36 3.40 -18.77
CA LEU A 579 20.55 4.06 -18.25
C LEU A 579 20.28 5.55 -18.08
N ASP A 580 20.86 6.18 -17.05
CA ASP A 580 20.89 7.63 -16.90
C ASP A 580 21.89 8.29 -17.88
N GLU A 581 22.00 9.63 -17.85
CA GLU A 581 22.97 10.37 -18.68
C GLU A 581 24.44 10.04 -18.37
N ALA A 582 24.73 9.57 -17.15
CA ALA A 582 26.07 9.14 -16.74
C ALA A 582 26.38 7.69 -17.17
N GLY A 583 25.38 6.96 -17.65
CA GLY A 583 25.48 5.56 -18.05
C GLY A 583 25.27 4.55 -16.93
N ASN A 584 24.77 5.00 -15.76
CA ASN A 584 24.42 4.09 -14.66
C ASN A 584 23.08 3.41 -14.95
N GLY A 585 22.94 2.15 -14.51
CA GLY A 585 21.67 1.41 -14.60
C GLY A 585 20.60 2.01 -13.68
N VAL A 586 19.41 2.27 -14.25
CA VAL A 586 18.24 2.79 -13.53
C VAL A 586 17.19 1.69 -13.35
N GLY A 587 17.03 0.84 -14.36
CA GLY A 587 16.09 -0.27 -14.35
C GLY A 587 16.32 -1.19 -15.54
N GLU A 588 15.84 -2.41 -15.43
CA GLU A 588 15.99 -3.42 -16.47
C GLU A 588 14.87 -4.45 -16.39
N GLY A 589 14.73 -5.28 -17.42
CA GLY A 589 13.77 -6.37 -17.44
C GLY A 589 13.88 -7.22 -18.69
N SER A 590 13.09 -8.28 -18.68
CA SER A 590 12.95 -9.16 -19.83
C SER A 590 11.53 -9.68 -19.99
N VAL A 591 11.12 -9.95 -21.23
CA VAL A 591 9.82 -10.54 -21.54
C VAL A 591 9.98 -11.74 -22.48
N LEU A 592 9.08 -12.71 -22.30
CA LEU A 592 8.92 -13.88 -23.17
C LEU A 592 7.64 -13.70 -24.02
N PHE A 593 7.65 -14.22 -25.24
CA PHE A 593 6.47 -14.22 -26.10
C PHE A 593 5.57 -15.45 -25.91
N CYS A 594 5.88 -16.29 -24.92
CA CYS A 594 5.12 -17.48 -24.54
C CYS A 594 5.17 -17.71 -23.03
N ALA A 595 4.35 -18.64 -22.52
CA ALA A 595 4.44 -19.07 -21.13
C ALA A 595 5.85 -19.60 -20.81
N PRO A 596 6.42 -19.29 -19.64
CA PRO A 596 7.76 -19.74 -19.26
C PRO A 596 7.96 -21.26 -19.40
N LYS A 597 6.95 -22.07 -19.11
CA LYS A 597 7.01 -23.54 -19.25
C LYS A 597 7.26 -24.04 -20.68
N HIS A 598 6.96 -23.21 -21.69
CA HIS A 598 7.12 -23.54 -23.11
C HIS A 598 8.40 -22.94 -23.69
N PHE A 599 9.02 -22.02 -22.98
CA PHE A 599 10.29 -21.43 -23.44
C PHE A 599 11.42 -22.46 -23.36
N ARG A 600 12.26 -22.51 -24.37
CA ARG A 600 13.37 -23.47 -24.50
C ARG A 600 14.62 -22.93 -23.82
N PHE A 601 14.60 -22.87 -22.49
CA PHE A 601 15.77 -22.44 -21.71
C PHE A 601 16.99 -23.30 -22.03
N ALA A 602 18.15 -22.67 -22.22
CA ALA A 602 19.45 -23.33 -22.15
C ALA A 602 19.89 -23.43 -20.68
N ASP A 603 20.86 -24.27 -20.39
CA ASP A 603 21.51 -24.25 -19.07
C ASP A 603 22.23 -22.89 -18.91
N PRO A 604 21.84 -22.06 -17.94
CA PRO A 604 22.46 -20.76 -17.75
C PRO A 604 23.86 -20.83 -17.18
N GLU A 605 24.34 -22.00 -16.74
CA GLU A 605 25.63 -22.18 -16.06
C GLU A 605 25.82 -21.14 -14.94
N LEU A 606 24.84 -21.08 -14.03
CA LEU A 606 24.87 -20.14 -12.90
C LEU A 606 26.09 -20.40 -12.02
N ASN A 607 26.77 -19.32 -11.65
CA ASN A 607 27.86 -19.35 -10.67
C ASN A 607 27.70 -18.19 -9.70
N ALA A 608 27.79 -18.44 -8.39
CA ALA A 608 27.70 -17.43 -7.35
C ALA A 608 28.98 -17.45 -6.50
N PHE A 609 29.49 -16.28 -6.16
CA PHE A 609 30.67 -16.11 -5.31
C PHE A 609 30.59 -14.79 -4.55
N VAL A 610 31.26 -14.73 -3.41
CA VAL A 610 31.39 -13.50 -2.62
C VAL A 610 32.64 -12.76 -3.09
N LYS A 611 32.49 -11.47 -3.36
CA LYS A 611 33.60 -10.56 -3.67
C LYS A 611 33.41 -9.28 -2.88
N ASP A 612 34.40 -8.95 -2.08
CA ASP A 612 34.31 -7.89 -1.07
C ASP A 612 33.10 -8.19 -0.14
N ASP A 613 32.10 -7.32 -0.03
CA ASP A 613 30.89 -7.55 0.76
C ASP A 613 29.66 -7.91 -0.10
N ASP A 614 29.88 -8.12 -1.42
CA ASP A 614 28.82 -8.41 -2.37
C ASP A 614 28.72 -9.90 -2.75
N ILE A 615 27.50 -10.40 -2.94
CA ILE A 615 27.26 -11.68 -3.60
C ILE A 615 27.12 -11.43 -5.10
N ILE A 616 28.08 -11.95 -5.87
CA ILE A 616 28.08 -11.83 -7.32
C ILE A 616 27.53 -13.13 -7.91
N VAL A 617 26.48 -13.00 -8.70
CA VAL A 617 25.90 -14.12 -9.47
C VAL A 617 26.18 -13.88 -10.95
N THR A 618 26.68 -14.90 -11.64
CA THR A 618 26.96 -14.84 -13.08
C THR A 618 26.28 -15.99 -13.81
N ALA A 619 25.93 -15.74 -15.07
CA ALA A 619 25.36 -16.74 -15.97
C ALA A 619 25.98 -16.63 -17.36
N LYS A 620 26.09 -17.75 -18.12
CA LYS A 620 26.48 -17.77 -19.51
C LYS A 620 25.30 -17.81 -20.47
N GLY A 621 24.12 -18.19 -19.99
CA GLY A 621 22.89 -18.21 -20.72
C GLY A 621 21.80 -17.41 -19.98
N TYR A 622 20.61 -17.33 -20.57
CA TYR A 622 19.48 -16.61 -19.97
C TYR A 622 19.01 -17.28 -18.68
N ALA A 623 19.11 -16.55 -17.59
CA ALA A 623 18.56 -16.93 -16.27
C ALA A 623 17.48 -15.90 -15.89
N ARG A 624 16.35 -16.36 -15.38
CA ARG A 624 15.23 -15.52 -14.96
C ARG A 624 14.79 -15.87 -13.56
N SER A 625 14.38 -14.86 -12.79
CA SER A 625 13.84 -15.02 -11.44
C SER A 625 14.79 -15.81 -10.53
N VAL A 626 16.06 -15.47 -10.54
CA VAL A 626 17.08 -16.14 -9.72
C VAL A 626 16.86 -15.76 -8.26
N GLU A 627 16.63 -16.76 -7.40
CA GLU A 627 16.53 -16.60 -5.95
C GLU A 627 17.89 -16.89 -5.31
N ILE A 628 18.31 -16.02 -4.39
CA ILE A 628 19.51 -16.22 -3.58
C ILE A 628 19.08 -16.64 -2.18
N GLN A 629 19.42 -17.87 -1.77
CA GLN A 629 19.20 -18.36 -0.42
C GLN A 629 20.53 -18.35 0.35
N ALA A 630 20.59 -17.57 1.42
CA ALA A 630 21.76 -17.56 2.31
C ALA A 630 21.68 -18.74 3.29
N GLY A 631 22.80 -19.46 3.48
CA GLY A 631 22.91 -20.46 4.54
C GLY A 631 22.87 -19.84 5.94
N ALA A 632 22.62 -20.66 6.96
CA ALA A 632 22.47 -20.22 8.36
C ALA A 632 23.67 -19.43 8.92
N ASP A 633 24.85 -19.56 8.31
CA ASP A 633 26.09 -18.89 8.73
C ASP A 633 26.33 -17.54 7.99
N VAL A 634 25.44 -17.15 7.09
CA VAL A 634 25.57 -15.89 6.33
C VAL A 634 24.56 -14.89 6.86
N VAL A 635 25.02 -13.82 7.49
CA VAL A 635 24.21 -12.68 7.86
C VAL A 635 24.22 -11.71 6.66
N LEU A 636 23.11 -11.64 5.95
CA LEU A 636 22.91 -10.59 4.97
C LEU A 636 22.59 -9.31 5.73
N SER A 637 23.45 -8.30 5.65
CA SER A 637 23.28 -7.02 6.35
C SER A 637 22.06 -6.23 5.84
N GLU A 638 21.62 -6.51 4.62
CA GLU A 638 20.41 -5.98 4.01
C GLU A 638 19.75 -7.07 3.16
N GLN A 639 18.49 -7.39 3.44
CA GLN A 639 17.68 -8.32 2.62
C GLN A 639 17.27 -7.70 1.26
N ARG A 640 18.09 -6.82 0.72
CA ARG A 640 17.81 -6.10 -0.53
C ARG A 640 18.30 -6.94 -1.70
N ASP A 641 17.39 -7.25 -2.63
CA ASP A 641 17.67 -7.87 -3.92
C ASP A 641 18.03 -9.37 -3.93
N LEU A 642 17.37 -10.19 -3.07
CA LEU A 642 17.48 -11.65 -3.14
C LEU A 642 16.77 -12.28 -4.36
N PHE A 643 15.89 -11.54 -5.04
CA PHE A 643 15.28 -11.91 -6.31
C PHE A 643 15.78 -11.00 -7.42
N GLY A 644 16.70 -11.50 -8.24
CA GLY A 644 17.21 -10.80 -9.42
C GLY A 644 16.56 -11.29 -10.72
N GLU A 645 16.16 -10.39 -11.61
CA GLU A 645 16.17 -10.71 -13.04
C GLU A 645 17.57 -10.33 -13.55
N PHE A 646 18.46 -11.30 -13.66
CA PHE A 646 19.77 -11.09 -14.26
C PHE A 646 19.61 -11.12 -15.78
N VAL A 647 19.42 -9.94 -16.35
CA VAL A 647 19.27 -9.79 -17.80
C VAL A 647 20.62 -9.63 -18.48
N TYR A 648 21.61 -9.14 -17.76
CA TYR A 648 22.96 -8.91 -18.29
C TYR A 648 24.03 -9.34 -17.29
N LEU A 649 24.81 -10.32 -17.73
CA LEU A 649 26.14 -10.55 -17.19
C LEU A 649 27.10 -10.57 -18.36
N HIS A 650 27.99 -9.62 -18.40
CA HIS A 650 29.11 -9.54 -19.35
C HIS A 650 30.25 -10.45 -18.90
#